data_e25e6c77179d34ccc8c37818692f7f8a
#
_entry.id   e25e6c77179d34ccc8c37818692f7f8a
#
_cell.length_a   1.000
_cell.length_b   1.000
_cell.length_c   1.000
_cell.angle_alpha   90.00
_cell.angle_beta   90.00
_cell.angle_gamma   90.00
#
_symmetry.space_group_name_H-M   'P 1'
#
loop_
_entity.id
_entity.type
_entity.pdbx_description
1 polymer ?
#
loop_
_entity_poly.entity_id
_entity_poly.type
_entity_poly.pdbx_seq_one_letter_code
_entity_poly.pdbx_strand_id
1 'polypeptide(L)'
;MRKTAWLLLLAGLLVATQVSAQDKSRLGRKKVAVVLSGGGAKGVAHIGALKVIEEAGIPVDIITGTSMGSIVGGLYSIGYRADVLDSIVRAQDWNTLLLDREDLSLQRIAEREKQNTYMISTGITLKKNKGLSATGGIIKGKNLHGLFERLTSGYSDSIDFNTLPIPFACVATDMVTFTEHVFHSGVLPQAMRASMAIPAVFTPVRIDGKVLVDGGMRNNFPADVAREMGADIIIGVAVPDEDKTADDLGSTTSILKRIVDYNTKNKYDQNVEITDVYIPVNTHNYSAASFNSAAIDTLIRRGEEAAREHWDELEALRQRIGPYTPKPQAPVVLLSPDSVKITSVEFVDVSPFDEKYIRAKFRLRSNDHLNSRQAELITTAMRVDLFYQEPSFHLTKTDEGMKAVFTGGQKKASQLNLGVRFDTEEMVALQVNADIPMRRAMMTDIDLTLRLGMRIMARLDVAFYPGHVMRPTLSYIFHRDEINIYEKGEKDYNFSYNQHAAELAVLNFNVRNFTITGGVRWDYYHFPHVLKGLDRESSEKQFEDDHFFSYYGRLDYNSENDWYFPARGSKLHAQYVYYTDDFAGLKGKAGMHDVSGMWRKSLSIGERFTIQPMFYGRMLFGSERPGIFGNMIGGEWFGHRLAWQMPFAGVNYLEHVDPFLVATQLQFQQRMGKNNYVLLRTAAAQQAEKFEDLLDHSTLLGTSLSYYYNTMFGPLGASIGYSNKTREPYFYVNLGFVF
;
A
#
# COMPACT_ATOMS: atom_id res chain seq x y z
N MET A 1 30.31 -64.80 41.97
CA MET A 1 30.42 -63.83 40.83
C MET A 1 29.72 -64.29 39.54
N ARG A 2 29.52 -65.57 39.22
CA ARG A 2 28.75 -65.93 37.98
C ARG A 2 27.25 -65.79 38.05
N LYS A 3 26.58 -65.86 39.24
CA LYS A 3 25.13 -65.74 39.39
C LYS A 3 24.66 -64.26 39.36
N THR A 4 25.45 -63.26 39.77
CA THR A 4 25.18 -61.87 39.74
C THR A 4 25.29 -61.29 38.33
N ALA A 5 26.13 -61.77 37.45
CA ALA A 5 26.24 -61.34 36.05
C ALA A 5 25.03 -61.75 35.22
N TRP A 6 24.43 -62.94 35.50
CA TRP A 6 23.18 -63.36 34.81
C TRP A 6 21.94 -62.58 35.24
N LEU A 7 21.85 -62.10 36.49
CA LEU A 7 20.79 -61.27 36.96
C LEU A 7 20.85 -59.84 36.35
N LEU A 8 22.05 -59.30 36.18
CA LEU A 8 22.26 -58.00 35.50
C LEU A 8 21.97 -58.07 34.01
N LEU A 9 22.27 -59.18 33.35
CA LEU A 9 21.94 -59.42 31.94
C LEU A 9 20.46 -59.63 31.72
N LEU A 10 19.76 -60.33 32.64
CA LEU A 10 18.30 -60.46 32.60
C LEU A 10 17.59 -59.14 32.91
N ALA A 11 18.09 -58.34 33.84
CA ALA A 11 17.56 -56.99 34.14
C ALA A 11 17.80 -56.05 32.97
N GLY A 12 18.96 -56.12 32.30
CA GLY A 12 19.24 -55.33 31.07
C GLY A 12 18.34 -55.71 29.89
N LEU A 13 18.03 -57.01 29.72
CA LEU A 13 17.08 -57.47 28.70
C LEU A 13 15.64 -57.05 29.01
N LEU A 14 15.20 -57.06 30.30
CA LEU A 14 13.87 -56.60 30.71
C LEU A 14 13.71 -55.07 30.54
N VAL A 15 14.74 -54.27 30.80
CA VAL A 15 14.74 -52.82 30.54
C VAL A 15 14.74 -52.55 29.04
N ALA A 16 15.53 -53.28 28.23
CA ALA A 16 15.53 -53.15 26.78
C ALA A 16 14.18 -53.55 26.15
N THR A 17 13.50 -54.56 26.71
CA THR A 17 12.15 -54.92 26.23
C THR A 17 11.09 -53.94 26.67
N GLN A 18 11.21 -53.26 27.84
CA GLN A 18 10.30 -52.18 28.25
C GLN A 18 10.49 -50.92 27.43
N VAL A 19 11.72 -50.54 27.09
CA VAL A 19 12.01 -49.40 26.20
C VAL A 19 11.47 -49.69 24.79
N SER A 20 11.68 -50.95 24.27
CA SER A 20 11.08 -51.35 22.98
C SER A 20 9.57 -51.48 23.01
N ALA A 21 8.96 -51.80 24.16
CA ALA A 21 7.50 -51.89 24.29
C ALA A 21 6.84 -50.52 24.44
N GLN A 22 7.52 -49.54 25.06
CA GLN A 22 7.04 -48.16 25.12
C GLN A 22 7.06 -47.46 23.74
N ASP A 23 8.01 -47.79 22.88
CA ASP A 23 8.06 -47.28 21.50
C ASP A 23 7.03 -47.99 20.60
N LYS A 24 6.73 -49.29 20.84
CA LYS A 24 5.70 -50.02 20.09
C LYS A 24 4.27 -49.65 20.46
N SER A 25 4.00 -49.12 21.65
CA SER A 25 2.67 -48.62 22.01
C SER A 25 2.33 -47.23 21.42
N ARG A 26 3.34 -46.53 20.89
CA ARG A 26 3.17 -45.30 20.08
C ARG A 26 2.93 -45.56 18.58
N LEU A 27 3.05 -46.79 18.11
CA LEU A 27 3.05 -47.19 16.69
C LEU A 27 1.73 -47.86 16.24
N GLY A 28 0.63 -47.60 16.90
CA GLY A 28 -0.63 -48.33 16.64
C GLY A 28 -1.58 -47.71 15.62
N ARG A 29 -1.38 -46.45 15.18
CA ARG A 29 -2.29 -45.84 14.21
C ARG A 29 -1.57 -45.29 12.98
N LYS A 30 -2.28 -45.24 11.86
CA LYS A 30 -1.81 -44.63 10.61
C LYS A 30 -1.66 -43.15 10.76
N LYS A 31 -0.58 -42.59 10.22
CA LYS A 31 -0.36 -41.14 10.14
C LYS A 31 -1.16 -40.54 9.01
N VAL A 32 -1.94 -39.49 9.30
CA VAL A 32 -2.75 -38.78 8.32
C VAL A 32 -2.11 -37.46 7.95
N ALA A 33 -1.93 -37.23 6.66
CA ALA A 33 -1.54 -35.94 6.14
C ALA A 33 -2.73 -35.21 5.51
N VAL A 34 -2.76 -33.89 5.68
CA VAL A 34 -3.62 -32.99 4.89
C VAL A 34 -2.76 -32.21 3.92
N VAL A 35 -3.12 -32.28 2.63
CA VAL A 35 -2.44 -31.61 1.53
C VAL A 35 -3.32 -30.51 1.00
N LEU A 36 -2.80 -29.26 0.93
CA LEU A 36 -3.54 -28.07 0.54
C LEU A 36 -2.92 -27.45 -0.72
N SER A 37 -3.69 -27.38 -1.80
CA SER A 37 -3.20 -26.85 -3.07
C SER A 37 -3.01 -25.32 -3.06
N GLY A 38 -2.23 -24.81 -4.00
CA GLY A 38 -2.21 -23.40 -4.32
C GLY A 38 -3.44 -22.97 -5.10
N GLY A 39 -3.77 -21.66 -5.07
CA GLY A 39 -4.93 -21.13 -5.80
C GLY A 39 -5.26 -19.67 -5.52
N GLY A 40 -4.39 -18.92 -4.85
CA GLY A 40 -4.66 -17.53 -4.45
C GLY A 40 -5.94 -17.42 -3.61
N ALA A 41 -6.84 -16.49 -3.92
CA ALA A 41 -8.10 -16.31 -3.20
C ALA A 41 -8.95 -17.57 -3.12
N LYS A 42 -8.92 -18.43 -4.15
CA LYS A 42 -9.66 -19.71 -4.16
C LYS A 42 -9.26 -20.63 -2.99
N GLY A 43 -8.00 -20.56 -2.58
CA GLY A 43 -7.47 -21.40 -1.50
C GLY A 43 -8.02 -21.09 -0.10
N VAL A 44 -8.80 -20.00 0.09
CA VAL A 44 -9.54 -19.82 1.36
C VAL A 44 -10.57 -20.91 1.59
N ALA A 45 -10.98 -21.64 0.53
CA ALA A 45 -11.86 -22.80 0.61
C ALA A 45 -11.28 -23.95 1.46
N HIS A 46 -9.93 -24.03 1.56
CA HIS A 46 -9.28 -25.00 2.43
C HIS A 46 -9.73 -24.90 3.89
N ILE A 47 -10.06 -23.67 4.36
CA ILE A 47 -10.55 -23.43 5.70
C ILE A 47 -11.91 -24.15 5.91
N GLY A 48 -12.80 -24.06 4.91
CA GLY A 48 -14.08 -24.77 4.96
C GLY A 48 -13.92 -26.29 5.02
N ALA A 49 -13.03 -26.84 4.20
CA ALA A 49 -12.74 -28.27 4.22
C ALA A 49 -12.10 -28.72 5.56
N LEU A 50 -11.18 -27.92 6.12
CA LEU A 50 -10.59 -28.20 7.44
C LEU A 50 -11.61 -28.24 8.55
N LYS A 51 -12.67 -27.40 8.53
CA LYS A 51 -13.77 -27.46 9.52
C LYS A 51 -14.46 -28.83 9.50
N VAL A 52 -14.73 -29.37 8.32
CA VAL A 52 -15.37 -30.68 8.16
C VAL A 52 -14.43 -31.82 8.58
N ILE A 53 -13.14 -31.73 8.26
CA ILE A 53 -12.12 -32.70 8.70
C ILE A 53 -12.00 -32.69 10.24
N GLU A 54 -12.04 -31.51 10.89
CA GLU A 54 -12.08 -31.39 12.35
C GLU A 54 -13.36 -32.00 12.92
N GLU A 55 -14.52 -31.73 12.31
CA GLU A 55 -15.83 -32.25 12.71
C GLU A 55 -15.88 -33.80 12.61
N ALA A 56 -15.29 -34.35 11.55
CA ALA A 56 -15.14 -35.79 11.37
C ALA A 56 -14.23 -36.44 12.42
N GLY A 57 -13.51 -35.64 13.23
CA GLY A 57 -12.61 -36.12 14.28
C GLY A 57 -11.38 -36.84 13.74
N ILE A 58 -10.91 -36.44 12.56
CA ILE A 58 -9.71 -37.01 11.93
C ILE A 58 -8.48 -36.35 12.50
N PRO A 59 -7.49 -37.13 13.01
CA PRO A 59 -6.22 -36.57 13.45
C PRO A 59 -5.39 -36.12 12.26
N VAL A 60 -4.86 -34.90 12.32
CA VAL A 60 -3.91 -34.40 11.33
C VAL A 60 -2.51 -34.49 11.92
N ASP A 61 -1.66 -35.33 11.32
CA ASP A 61 -0.28 -35.59 11.78
C ASP A 61 0.77 -34.86 10.95
N ILE A 62 0.45 -34.51 9.71
CA ILE A 62 1.32 -33.82 8.77
C ILE A 62 0.47 -32.87 7.94
N ILE A 63 1.04 -31.71 7.63
CA ILE A 63 0.44 -30.78 6.67
C ILE A 63 1.46 -30.43 5.61
N THR A 64 1.04 -30.46 4.35
CA THR A 64 1.83 -29.91 3.25
C THR A 64 1.00 -28.94 2.45
N GLY A 65 1.62 -27.88 1.92
CA GLY A 65 0.87 -26.88 1.18
C GLY A 65 1.70 -26.08 0.19
N THR A 66 1.01 -25.51 -0.80
CA THR A 66 1.60 -24.60 -1.78
C THR A 66 0.80 -23.30 -1.82
N SER A 67 1.48 -22.15 -1.93
CA SER A 67 0.84 -20.83 -2.07
C SER A 67 -0.17 -20.56 -0.93
N MET A 68 -1.47 -20.32 -1.23
CA MET A 68 -2.50 -20.15 -0.19
C MET A 68 -2.60 -21.40 0.71
N GLY A 69 -2.40 -22.59 0.17
CA GLY A 69 -2.35 -23.82 0.98
C GLY A 69 -1.20 -23.82 1.97
N SER A 70 -0.07 -23.19 1.66
CA SER A 70 1.04 -23.02 2.60
C SER A 70 0.72 -22.05 3.73
N ILE A 71 -0.09 -21.03 3.45
CA ILE A 71 -0.54 -20.04 4.45
C ILE A 71 -1.53 -20.70 5.41
N VAL A 72 -2.58 -21.29 4.88
CA VAL A 72 -3.59 -21.99 5.70
C VAL A 72 -2.97 -23.14 6.47
N GLY A 73 -2.17 -23.98 5.80
CA GLY A 73 -1.50 -25.13 6.41
C GLY A 73 -0.46 -24.73 7.46
N GLY A 74 0.36 -23.72 7.19
CA GLY A 74 1.39 -23.22 8.11
C GLY A 74 0.78 -22.63 9.39
N LEU A 75 -0.31 -21.87 9.27
CA LEU A 75 -1.05 -21.37 10.44
C LEU A 75 -1.76 -22.50 11.21
N TYR A 76 -2.37 -23.44 10.51
CA TYR A 76 -2.98 -24.60 11.14
C TYR A 76 -1.94 -25.49 11.88
N SER A 77 -0.73 -25.63 11.32
CA SER A 77 0.33 -26.44 11.90
C SER A 77 0.84 -25.93 13.26
N ILE A 78 0.74 -24.63 13.50
CA ILE A 78 1.14 -24.00 14.77
C ILE A 78 -0.02 -23.94 15.79
N GLY A 79 -1.22 -24.45 15.43
CA GLY A 79 -2.33 -24.63 16.35
C GLY A 79 -3.55 -23.72 16.12
N TYR A 80 -3.62 -22.96 15.04
CA TYR A 80 -4.87 -22.27 14.67
C TYR A 80 -5.92 -23.29 14.23
N ARG A 81 -7.11 -23.20 14.80
CA ARG A 81 -8.26 -24.00 14.38
C ARG A 81 -8.93 -23.38 13.15
N ALA A 82 -9.66 -24.18 12.40
CA ALA A 82 -10.32 -23.74 11.17
C ALA A 82 -11.34 -22.60 11.40
N ASP A 83 -12.06 -22.58 12.54
CA ASP A 83 -12.97 -21.50 12.92
C ASP A 83 -12.26 -20.17 13.21
N VAL A 84 -11.07 -20.24 13.81
CA VAL A 84 -10.22 -19.07 14.06
C VAL A 84 -9.62 -18.54 12.76
N LEU A 85 -9.16 -19.43 11.86
CA LEU A 85 -8.66 -19.04 10.53
C LEU A 85 -9.76 -18.37 9.71
N ASP A 86 -11.01 -18.86 9.76
CA ASP A 86 -12.16 -18.22 9.13
C ASP A 86 -12.36 -16.78 9.65
N SER A 87 -12.33 -16.60 10.96
CA SER A 87 -12.45 -15.28 11.57
C SER A 87 -11.33 -14.33 11.16
N ILE A 88 -10.07 -14.83 11.13
CA ILE A 88 -8.89 -14.04 10.72
C ILE A 88 -9.03 -13.59 9.27
N VAL A 89 -9.37 -14.49 8.35
CA VAL A 89 -9.46 -14.20 6.91
C VAL A 89 -10.56 -13.17 6.61
N ARG A 90 -11.71 -13.26 7.30
CA ARG A 90 -12.82 -12.30 7.15
C ARG A 90 -12.51 -10.93 7.69
N ALA A 91 -11.69 -10.83 8.73
CA ALA A 91 -11.32 -9.58 9.38
C ALA A 91 -10.32 -8.74 8.55
N GLN A 92 -9.67 -9.31 7.52
CA GLN A 92 -8.64 -8.61 6.77
C GLN A 92 -9.20 -7.65 5.71
N ASP A 93 -8.56 -6.49 5.59
CA ASP A 93 -8.65 -5.65 4.38
C ASP A 93 -7.66 -6.14 3.34
N TRP A 94 -8.12 -7.08 2.50
CA TRP A 94 -7.29 -7.70 1.47
C TRP A 94 -6.75 -6.72 0.44
N ASN A 95 -7.45 -5.63 0.14
CA ASN A 95 -6.95 -4.61 -0.78
C ASN A 95 -5.71 -3.91 -0.21
N THR A 96 -5.75 -3.56 1.06
CA THR A 96 -4.61 -2.96 1.77
C THR A 96 -3.45 -3.94 1.88
N LEU A 97 -3.73 -5.22 2.18
CA LEU A 97 -2.69 -6.24 2.32
C LEU A 97 -2.00 -6.60 0.99
N LEU A 98 -2.79 -6.85 -0.06
CA LEU A 98 -2.29 -7.32 -1.35
C LEU A 98 -1.61 -6.23 -2.18
N LEU A 99 -2.01 -4.97 -2.01
CA LEU A 99 -1.45 -3.83 -2.76
C LEU A 99 -0.38 -3.08 -1.97
N ASP A 100 0.06 -3.61 -0.82
CA ASP A 100 1.01 -2.95 0.08
C ASP A 100 0.60 -1.51 0.45
N ARG A 101 -0.71 -1.24 0.46
CA ARG A 101 -1.22 0.07 0.85
C ARG A 101 -0.95 0.30 2.33
N GLU A 102 -0.43 1.46 2.63
CA GLU A 102 -0.23 1.87 4.02
C GLU A 102 -1.42 2.74 4.47
N ASP A 103 -1.74 2.71 5.76
CA ASP A 103 -2.72 3.63 6.33
C ASP A 103 -2.24 5.06 6.10
N LEU A 104 -2.98 5.81 5.29
CA LEU A 104 -2.65 7.19 4.94
C LEU A 104 -2.45 8.06 6.18
N SER A 105 -3.16 7.76 7.28
CA SER A 105 -3.03 8.51 8.53
C SER A 105 -1.68 8.34 9.22
N LEU A 106 -0.93 7.30 8.90
CA LEU A 106 0.38 7.00 9.48
C LEU A 106 1.55 7.55 8.65
N GLN A 107 1.29 7.90 7.38
CA GLN A 107 2.30 8.43 6.47
C GLN A 107 2.45 9.95 6.57
N ARG A 108 3.61 10.47 6.17
CA ARG A 108 3.81 11.90 5.94
C ARG A 108 3.02 12.36 4.72
N ILE A 109 2.62 13.63 4.71
CA ILE A 109 1.84 14.21 3.59
C ILE A 109 2.55 13.98 2.25
N ALA A 110 3.86 14.23 2.18
CA ALA A 110 4.64 14.05 0.94
C ALA A 110 4.69 12.59 0.45
N GLU A 111 4.73 11.59 1.34
CA GLU A 111 4.69 10.18 0.95
C GLU A 111 3.29 9.78 0.43
N ARG A 112 2.24 10.31 1.06
CA ARG A 112 0.86 10.13 0.58
C ARG A 112 0.65 10.72 -0.81
N GLU A 113 1.21 11.92 -1.05
CA GLU A 113 1.18 12.59 -2.34
C GLU A 113 1.85 11.71 -3.40
N LYS A 114 3.08 11.23 -3.15
CA LYS A 114 3.80 10.34 -4.08
C LYS A 114 3.00 9.07 -4.41
N GLN A 115 2.40 8.42 -3.42
CA GLN A 115 1.59 7.21 -3.66
C GLN A 115 0.35 7.46 -4.52
N ASN A 116 -0.23 8.67 -4.44
CA ASN A 116 -1.44 9.04 -5.16
C ASN A 116 -1.16 9.89 -6.42
N THR A 117 0.12 10.04 -6.79
CA THR A 117 0.59 10.72 -7.99
C THR A 117 1.09 9.72 -9.04
N TYR A 118 1.77 8.66 -8.59
CA TYR A 118 2.45 7.74 -9.50
C TYR A 118 1.74 6.39 -9.61
N MET A 119 1.53 5.96 -10.85
CA MET A 119 0.91 4.67 -11.17
C MET A 119 1.85 3.49 -10.93
N ILE A 120 3.13 3.69 -11.24
CA ILE A 120 4.17 2.66 -11.12
C ILE A 120 5.33 3.24 -10.32
N SER A 121 5.77 2.50 -9.30
CA SER A 121 6.98 2.81 -8.54
C SER A 121 7.86 1.57 -8.50
N THR A 122 9.08 1.67 -9.02
CA THR A 122 10.03 0.55 -9.03
C THR A 122 11.35 0.94 -8.38
N GLY A 123 11.91 0.02 -7.59
CA GLY A 123 13.25 0.21 -7.05
C GLY A 123 14.29 0.12 -8.17
N ILE A 124 15.25 1.04 -8.16
CA ILE A 124 16.39 1.04 -9.09
C ILE A 124 17.68 0.84 -8.32
N THR A 125 18.58 0.03 -8.88
CA THR A 125 19.92 -0.16 -8.36
C THR A 125 20.92 0.21 -9.46
N LEU A 126 21.77 1.21 -9.20
CA LEU A 126 22.89 1.57 -10.06
C LEU A 126 24.06 0.61 -9.80
N LYS A 127 24.24 -0.40 -10.63
CA LYS A 127 25.43 -1.25 -10.60
C LYS A 127 26.52 -0.68 -11.46
N LYS A 128 27.73 -0.52 -10.90
CA LYS A 128 28.91 0.16 -11.48
C LYS A 128 29.31 -0.31 -12.90
N ASN A 129 28.81 -1.47 -13.38
CA ASN A 129 29.15 -2.03 -14.70
C ASN A 129 27.95 -2.61 -15.49
N LYS A 130 26.70 -2.44 -15.04
CA LYS A 130 25.51 -3.05 -15.67
C LYS A 130 24.34 -2.11 -15.92
N GLY A 131 24.52 -0.80 -15.71
CA GLY A 131 23.45 0.20 -15.92
C GLY A 131 22.31 0.12 -14.89
N LEU A 132 21.17 0.70 -15.25
CA LEU A 132 19.95 0.69 -14.46
C LEU A 132 19.34 -0.71 -14.48
N SER A 133 19.13 -1.31 -13.33
CA SER A 133 18.44 -2.59 -13.18
C SER A 133 17.21 -2.38 -12.29
N ALA A 134 16.02 -2.65 -12.84
CA ALA A 134 14.79 -2.69 -12.06
C ALA A 134 14.74 -3.96 -11.21
N THR A 135 14.30 -3.85 -9.97
CA THR A 135 14.01 -5.01 -9.12
C THR A 135 12.70 -5.63 -9.56
N GLY A 136 12.71 -6.93 -9.92
CA GLY A 136 11.53 -7.63 -10.43
C GLY A 136 10.37 -7.71 -9.44
N GLY A 137 9.14 -7.61 -9.94
CA GLY A 137 7.87 -7.65 -9.20
C GLY A 137 7.33 -6.26 -8.86
N ILE A 138 5.99 -6.10 -9.01
CA ILE A 138 5.33 -4.81 -8.78
C ILE A 138 5.04 -4.60 -7.29
N ILE A 139 4.68 -5.68 -6.58
CA ILE A 139 4.26 -5.66 -5.18
C ILE A 139 5.32 -6.36 -4.32
N LYS A 140 5.79 -5.69 -3.28
CA LYS A 140 6.78 -6.26 -2.36
C LYS A 140 6.17 -7.28 -1.38
N GLY A 141 4.87 -7.21 -1.11
CA GLY A 141 4.14 -8.07 -0.17
C GLY A 141 4.49 -7.79 1.30
N LYS A 142 4.85 -6.55 1.63
CA LYS A 142 5.25 -6.12 2.98
C LYS A 142 4.15 -6.30 4.00
N ASN A 143 2.92 -5.90 3.63
CA ASN A 143 1.78 -5.98 4.53
C ASN A 143 1.39 -7.43 4.80
N LEU A 144 1.49 -8.30 3.79
CA LEU A 144 1.29 -9.74 3.96
C LEU A 144 2.38 -10.36 4.84
N HIS A 145 3.64 -10.00 4.61
CA HIS A 145 4.74 -10.48 5.46
C HIS A 145 4.55 -10.05 6.91
N GLY A 146 4.20 -8.79 7.16
CA GLY A 146 3.88 -8.29 8.49
C GLY A 146 2.66 -8.98 9.13
N LEU A 147 1.64 -9.35 8.34
CA LEU A 147 0.53 -10.18 8.82
C LEU A 147 1.03 -11.56 9.24
N PHE A 148 1.85 -12.23 8.42
CA PHE A 148 2.40 -13.54 8.74
C PHE A 148 3.26 -13.51 10.00
N GLU A 149 4.13 -12.51 10.14
CA GLU A 149 4.94 -12.35 11.37
C GLU A 149 4.07 -12.19 12.62
N ARG A 150 2.99 -11.42 12.56
CA ARG A 150 2.04 -11.30 13.68
C ARG A 150 1.33 -12.62 14.00
N LEU A 151 0.89 -13.34 12.97
CA LEU A 151 0.15 -14.60 13.14
C LEU A 151 1.07 -15.76 13.54
N THR A 152 2.36 -15.68 13.26
CA THR A 152 3.37 -16.70 13.63
C THR A 152 4.30 -16.22 14.75
N SER A 153 3.89 -15.22 15.53
CA SER A 153 4.69 -14.74 16.65
C SER A 153 4.98 -15.91 17.62
N GLY A 154 6.26 -16.11 17.94
CA GLY A 154 6.74 -17.28 18.65
C GLY A 154 7.32 -18.39 17.78
N TYR A 155 7.18 -18.31 16.46
CA TYR A 155 7.77 -19.21 15.46
C TYR A 155 8.57 -18.42 14.39
N SER A 156 9.06 -17.23 14.75
CA SER A 156 9.77 -16.32 13.84
C SER A 156 11.28 -16.58 13.77
N ASP A 157 11.80 -17.48 14.61
CA ASP A 157 13.19 -17.94 14.50
C ASP A 157 13.30 -19.04 13.46
N SER A 158 14.53 -19.35 13.02
CA SER A 158 14.78 -20.51 12.17
C SER A 158 14.56 -21.78 12.97
N ILE A 159 13.54 -22.54 12.61
CA ILE A 159 13.14 -23.78 13.31
C ILE A 159 13.01 -24.94 12.33
N ASP A 160 13.08 -26.15 12.85
CA ASP A 160 12.70 -27.37 12.12
C ASP A 160 11.18 -27.51 12.14
N PHE A 161 10.52 -27.45 10.98
CA PHE A 161 9.06 -27.53 10.87
C PHE A 161 8.50 -28.91 11.24
N ASN A 162 9.36 -29.96 11.33
CA ASN A 162 8.94 -31.23 11.90
C ASN A 162 8.71 -31.18 13.41
N THR A 163 9.20 -30.14 14.10
CA THR A 163 9.01 -29.92 15.53
C THR A 163 7.76 -29.09 15.87
N LEU A 164 7.06 -28.58 14.88
CA LEU A 164 5.80 -27.86 15.06
C LEU A 164 4.74 -28.78 15.71
N PRO A 165 3.73 -28.23 16.36
CA PRO A 165 2.59 -29.01 16.91
C PRO A 165 2.02 -30.03 15.91
N ILE A 166 1.94 -29.65 14.63
CA ILE A 166 1.71 -30.55 13.50
C ILE A 166 2.89 -30.34 12.53
N PRO A 167 3.69 -31.37 12.22
CA PRO A 167 4.75 -31.33 11.22
C PRO A 167 4.29 -30.72 9.90
N PHE A 168 5.07 -29.79 9.36
CA PHE A 168 4.70 -28.97 8.21
C PHE A 168 5.78 -28.93 7.15
N ALA A 169 5.36 -28.88 5.88
CA ALA A 169 6.23 -28.49 4.77
C ALA A 169 5.47 -27.63 3.76
N CYS A 170 6.18 -26.70 3.14
CA CYS A 170 5.61 -25.94 2.03
C CYS A 170 6.58 -25.82 0.85
N VAL A 171 6.00 -25.65 -0.33
CA VAL A 171 6.74 -25.67 -1.58
C VAL A 171 6.90 -24.28 -2.15
N ALA A 172 8.11 -23.95 -2.59
CA ALA A 172 8.42 -22.83 -3.46
C ALA A 172 9.16 -23.33 -4.71
N THR A 173 9.37 -22.46 -5.69
CA THR A 173 10.14 -22.74 -6.90
C THR A 173 11.41 -21.89 -6.90
N ASP A 174 12.58 -22.51 -7.04
CA ASP A 174 13.83 -21.80 -7.24
C ASP A 174 13.97 -21.41 -8.72
N MET A 175 13.98 -20.11 -9.01
CA MET A 175 14.07 -19.58 -10.38
C MET A 175 15.48 -19.69 -10.98
N VAL A 176 16.52 -19.95 -10.18
CA VAL A 176 17.88 -20.12 -10.69
C VAL A 176 18.03 -21.50 -11.34
N THR A 177 17.55 -22.53 -10.67
CA THR A 177 17.61 -23.93 -11.12
C THR A 177 16.32 -24.41 -11.77
N PHE A 178 15.23 -23.68 -11.59
CA PHE A 178 13.87 -24.01 -11.99
C PHE A 178 13.40 -25.35 -11.38
N THR A 179 13.84 -25.61 -10.15
CA THR A 179 13.49 -26.81 -9.38
C THR A 179 12.57 -26.48 -8.22
N GLU A 180 11.88 -27.49 -7.73
CA GLU A 180 11.11 -27.45 -6.51
C GLU A 180 12.03 -27.21 -5.30
N HIS A 181 11.61 -26.35 -4.41
CA HIS A 181 12.26 -26.12 -3.11
C HIS A 181 11.25 -26.35 -2.00
N VAL A 182 11.41 -27.45 -1.29
CA VAL A 182 10.56 -27.83 -0.15
C VAL A 182 11.18 -27.28 1.13
N PHE A 183 10.42 -26.46 1.85
CA PHE A 183 10.78 -25.98 3.17
C PHE A 183 10.36 -26.98 4.24
N HIS A 184 11.32 -27.60 4.89
CA HIS A 184 11.16 -28.40 6.13
C HIS A 184 11.72 -27.67 7.35
N SER A 185 12.36 -26.54 7.15
CA SER A 185 12.95 -25.71 8.21
C SER A 185 13.14 -24.28 7.72
N GLY A 186 13.45 -23.39 8.64
CA GLY A 186 13.70 -21.98 8.37
C GLY A 186 12.74 -21.09 9.14
N VAL A 187 12.59 -19.86 8.70
CA VAL A 187 11.67 -18.86 9.29
C VAL A 187 10.29 -19.03 8.67
N LEU A 188 9.32 -19.50 9.46
CA LEU A 188 8.00 -19.90 8.96
C LEU A 188 7.28 -18.79 8.13
N PRO A 189 7.18 -17.52 8.57
CA PRO A 189 6.58 -16.45 7.76
C PRO A 189 7.31 -16.22 6.44
N GLN A 190 8.64 -16.41 6.39
CA GLN A 190 9.41 -16.28 5.13
C GLN A 190 9.15 -17.43 4.17
N ALA A 191 9.03 -18.66 4.69
CA ALA A 191 8.70 -19.84 3.88
C ALA A 191 7.33 -19.71 3.24
N MET A 192 6.30 -19.30 4.01
CA MET A 192 4.96 -19.01 3.50
C MET A 192 4.99 -17.88 2.45
N ARG A 193 5.77 -16.80 2.71
CA ARG A 193 5.91 -15.68 1.77
C ARG A 193 6.61 -16.10 0.48
N ALA A 194 7.60 -16.98 0.53
CA ALA A 194 8.25 -17.53 -0.65
C ALA A 194 7.29 -18.39 -1.47
N SER A 195 6.56 -19.29 -0.79
CA SER A 195 5.60 -20.20 -1.42
C SER A 195 4.47 -19.49 -2.16
N MET A 196 4.11 -18.26 -1.77
CA MET A 196 3.04 -17.47 -2.40
C MET A 196 3.52 -16.37 -3.36
N ALA A 197 4.81 -16.29 -3.65
CA ALA A 197 5.39 -15.21 -4.46
C ALA A 197 5.11 -15.38 -5.95
N ILE A 198 3.89 -15.13 -6.39
CA ILE A 198 3.46 -15.25 -7.81
C ILE A 198 4.34 -14.32 -8.68
N PRO A 199 5.06 -14.86 -9.68
CA PRO A 199 5.86 -14.06 -10.60
C PRO A 199 5.05 -12.97 -11.30
N ALA A 200 5.69 -11.83 -11.55
CA ALA A 200 5.11 -10.60 -12.09
C ALA A 200 4.11 -9.87 -11.17
N VAL A 201 3.57 -10.53 -10.14
CA VAL A 201 2.73 -9.90 -9.12
C VAL A 201 3.58 -9.50 -7.91
N PHE A 202 4.22 -10.49 -7.28
CA PHE A 202 5.05 -10.26 -6.09
C PHE A 202 6.55 -10.32 -6.41
N THR A 203 7.34 -9.56 -5.64
CA THR A 203 8.79 -9.69 -5.70
C THR A 203 9.22 -11.08 -5.21
N PRO A 204 10.17 -11.74 -5.91
CA PRO A 204 10.74 -13.00 -5.46
C PRO A 204 11.42 -12.88 -4.09
N VAL A 205 11.35 -13.91 -3.29
CA VAL A 205 12.03 -13.98 -1.98
C VAL A 205 13.44 -14.56 -2.17
N ARG A 206 14.43 -13.91 -1.57
CA ARG A 206 15.84 -14.35 -1.67
C ARG A 206 16.29 -14.93 -0.33
N ILE A 207 16.60 -16.22 -0.34
CA ILE A 207 17.06 -16.97 0.84
C ILE A 207 18.25 -17.83 0.40
N ASP A 208 19.37 -17.76 1.12
CA ASP A 208 20.57 -18.58 0.91
C ASP A 208 21.05 -18.66 -0.55
N GLY A 209 21.03 -17.53 -1.23
CA GLY A 209 21.46 -17.44 -2.64
C GLY A 209 20.43 -17.90 -3.67
N LYS A 210 19.29 -18.45 -3.25
CA LYS A 210 18.17 -18.86 -4.11
C LYS A 210 17.26 -17.68 -4.39
N VAL A 211 16.54 -17.73 -5.51
CA VAL A 211 15.51 -16.77 -5.92
C VAL A 211 14.19 -17.51 -5.98
N LEU A 212 13.41 -17.41 -4.92
CA LEU A 212 12.23 -18.22 -4.69
C LEU A 212 10.95 -17.51 -5.10
N VAL A 213 10.09 -18.20 -5.81
CA VAL A 213 8.78 -17.79 -6.25
C VAL A 213 7.73 -18.85 -5.89
N ASP A 214 6.46 -18.57 -6.22
CA ASP A 214 5.33 -19.46 -5.94
C ASP A 214 5.59 -20.92 -6.35
N GLY A 215 5.32 -21.83 -5.43
CA GLY A 215 5.54 -23.26 -5.61
C GLY A 215 4.64 -23.90 -6.67
N GLY A 216 3.51 -23.26 -6.99
CA GLY A 216 2.58 -23.74 -8.02
C GLY A 216 3.19 -23.84 -9.42
N MET A 217 4.35 -23.21 -9.65
CA MET A 217 5.10 -23.37 -10.91
C MET A 217 5.74 -24.75 -11.06
N ARG A 218 5.89 -25.53 -9.99
CA ARG A 218 6.53 -26.87 -10.01
C ARG A 218 5.68 -27.95 -9.35
N ASN A 219 5.09 -27.64 -8.19
CA ASN A 219 4.28 -28.59 -7.43
C ASN A 219 3.13 -27.85 -6.71
N ASN A 220 2.00 -27.78 -7.38
CA ASN A 220 0.83 -27.05 -6.86
C ASN A 220 0.00 -27.86 -5.85
N PHE A 221 0.23 -29.17 -5.74
CA PHE A 221 -0.50 -30.06 -4.85
C PHE A 221 0.45 -31.12 -4.26
N PRO A 222 1.19 -30.79 -3.16
CA PRO A 222 2.39 -31.53 -2.71
C PRO A 222 2.04 -32.78 -1.90
N ALA A 223 1.34 -33.75 -2.51
CA ALA A 223 1.02 -35.05 -1.88
C ALA A 223 2.24 -35.98 -1.80
N ASP A 224 3.15 -35.90 -2.78
CA ASP A 224 4.44 -36.58 -2.75
C ASP A 224 5.28 -36.18 -1.53
N VAL A 225 5.32 -34.85 -1.24
CA VAL A 225 6.03 -34.35 -0.05
C VAL A 225 5.40 -34.90 1.23
N ALA A 226 4.09 -35.02 1.31
CA ALA A 226 3.41 -35.61 2.46
C ALA A 226 3.79 -37.11 2.62
N ARG A 227 3.90 -37.86 1.53
CA ARG A 227 4.39 -39.25 1.56
C ARG A 227 5.84 -39.35 2.03
N GLU A 228 6.71 -38.47 1.54
CA GLU A 228 8.13 -38.41 1.97
C GLU A 228 8.26 -38.09 3.46
N MET A 229 7.35 -37.26 4.02
CA MET A 229 7.26 -36.99 5.47
C MET A 229 6.70 -38.17 6.27
N GLY A 230 6.32 -39.29 5.63
CA GLY A 230 5.87 -40.51 6.26
C GLY A 230 4.36 -40.59 6.50
N ALA A 231 3.54 -39.95 5.69
CA ALA A 231 2.09 -40.11 5.73
C ALA A 231 1.66 -41.48 5.21
N ASP A 232 0.87 -42.21 6.01
CA ASP A 232 0.22 -43.46 5.60
C ASP A 232 -1.06 -43.22 4.83
N ILE A 233 -1.74 -42.11 5.11
CA ILE A 233 -3.02 -41.67 4.56
C ILE A 233 -2.91 -40.21 4.17
N ILE A 234 -3.40 -39.86 3.00
CA ILE A 234 -3.44 -38.48 2.50
C ILE A 234 -4.87 -38.04 2.23
N ILE A 235 -5.30 -36.96 2.86
CA ILE A 235 -6.50 -36.20 2.50
C ILE A 235 -6.03 -34.97 1.76
N GLY A 236 -6.42 -34.85 0.49
CA GLY A 236 -6.00 -33.72 -0.35
C GLY A 236 -7.17 -32.79 -0.64
N VAL A 237 -7.03 -31.52 -0.29
CA VAL A 237 -8.00 -30.47 -0.64
C VAL A 237 -7.41 -29.60 -1.74
N ALA A 238 -8.08 -29.60 -2.87
CA ALA A 238 -7.62 -28.91 -4.07
C ALA A 238 -8.63 -27.86 -4.54
N VAL A 239 -8.12 -26.78 -5.12
CA VAL A 239 -8.93 -25.73 -5.79
C VAL A 239 -8.49 -25.64 -7.26
N PRO A 240 -8.88 -26.64 -8.08
CA PRO A 240 -8.43 -26.76 -9.45
C PRO A 240 -8.85 -25.53 -10.27
N ASP A 241 -8.07 -25.24 -11.32
CA ASP A 241 -8.49 -24.28 -12.33
C ASP A 241 -9.47 -24.97 -13.30
N GLU A 242 -10.39 -24.19 -13.83
CA GLU A 242 -11.34 -24.63 -14.85
C GLU A 242 -10.63 -24.88 -16.19
N ASP A 243 -11.24 -25.74 -17.01
CA ASP A 243 -10.84 -25.89 -18.39
C ASP A 243 -11.04 -24.56 -19.12
N LYS A 244 -9.97 -24.07 -19.72
CA LYS A 244 -9.98 -22.78 -20.42
C LYS A 244 -10.38 -22.93 -21.87
N THR A 245 -11.20 -22.02 -22.31
CA THR A 245 -11.57 -21.84 -23.72
C THR A 245 -10.56 -20.95 -24.46
N ALA A 246 -10.69 -20.85 -25.78
CA ALA A 246 -9.84 -19.96 -26.59
C ALA A 246 -9.99 -18.49 -26.18
N ASP A 247 -11.18 -18.08 -25.75
CA ASP A 247 -11.49 -16.70 -25.33
C ASP A 247 -10.77 -16.31 -24.03
N ASP A 248 -10.48 -17.27 -23.15
CA ASP A 248 -9.75 -17.06 -21.89
C ASP A 248 -8.26 -16.79 -22.10
N LEU A 249 -7.73 -17.07 -23.29
CA LEU A 249 -6.31 -16.94 -23.64
C LEU A 249 -5.96 -15.63 -24.37
N GLY A 250 -6.81 -14.62 -24.25
CA GLY A 250 -6.65 -13.33 -24.92
C GLY A 250 -5.51 -12.43 -24.37
N SER A 251 -4.83 -12.77 -23.27
CA SER A 251 -3.73 -11.98 -22.71
C SER A 251 -2.43 -12.77 -22.60
N THR A 252 -1.28 -12.06 -22.68
CA THR A 252 0.04 -12.67 -22.48
C THR A 252 0.15 -13.35 -21.11
N THR A 253 -0.46 -12.78 -20.08
CA THR A 253 -0.47 -13.34 -18.72
C THR A 253 -1.25 -14.65 -18.63
N SER A 254 -2.39 -14.76 -19.32
CA SER A 254 -3.17 -16.00 -19.35
C SER A 254 -2.48 -17.10 -20.14
N ILE A 255 -1.76 -16.73 -21.21
CA ILE A 255 -0.94 -17.70 -22.00
C ILE A 255 0.23 -18.20 -21.16
N LEU A 256 0.97 -17.33 -20.48
CA LEU A 256 2.07 -17.73 -19.59
C LEU A 256 1.59 -18.65 -18.46
N LYS A 257 0.46 -18.32 -17.84
CA LYS A 257 -0.15 -19.20 -16.83
C LYS A 257 -0.48 -20.56 -17.43
N ARG A 258 -1.06 -20.64 -18.62
CA ARG A 258 -1.41 -21.89 -19.28
C ARG A 258 -0.17 -22.77 -19.57
N ILE A 259 0.95 -22.15 -19.94
CA ILE A 259 2.22 -22.88 -20.13
C ILE A 259 2.69 -23.51 -18.83
N VAL A 260 2.60 -22.77 -17.70
CA VAL A 260 2.95 -23.29 -16.37
C VAL A 260 2.02 -24.44 -15.98
N ASP A 261 0.72 -24.26 -16.08
CA ASP A 261 -0.30 -25.28 -15.76
C ASP A 261 -0.06 -26.58 -16.56
N TYR A 262 0.25 -26.46 -17.85
CA TYR A 262 0.54 -27.60 -18.71
C TYR A 262 1.81 -28.35 -18.28
N ASN A 263 2.88 -27.62 -17.94
CA ASN A 263 4.14 -28.23 -17.52
C ASN A 263 4.07 -28.89 -16.13
N THR A 264 3.11 -28.51 -15.30
CA THR A 264 2.94 -29.06 -13.94
C THR A 264 1.87 -30.13 -13.88
N LYS A 265 1.08 -30.31 -14.94
CA LYS A 265 -0.06 -31.22 -14.95
C LYS A 265 0.29 -32.66 -14.60
N ASN A 266 1.33 -33.22 -15.21
CA ASN A 266 1.73 -34.61 -14.96
C ASN A 266 2.05 -34.86 -13.47
N LYS A 267 2.76 -33.92 -12.82
CA LYS A 267 3.07 -34.03 -11.39
C LYS A 267 1.82 -33.88 -10.53
N TYR A 268 0.92 -32.99 -10.91
CA TYR A 268 -0.36 -32.81 -10.22
C TYR A 268 -1.19 -34.08 -10.29
N ASP A 269 -1.35 -34.67 -11.48
CA ASP A 269 -2.13 -35.89 -11.68
C ASP A 269 -1.53 -37.08 -10.88
N GLN A 270 -0.19 -37.24 -10.87
CA GLN A 270 0.49 -38.24 -10.04
C GLN A 270 0.22 -38.01 -8.54
N ASN A 271 0.22 -36.77 -8.09
CA ASN A 271 -0.07 -36.45 -6.69
C ASN A 271 -1.53 -36.72 -6.32
N VAL A 272 -2.45 -36.54 -7.24
CA VAL A 272 -3.87 -36.94 -7.05
C VAL A 272 -4.00 -38.45 -6.94
N GLU A 273 -3.30 -39.23 -7.77
CA GLU A 273 -3.33 -40.71 -7.76
C GLU A 273 -2.87 -41.33 -6.42
N ILE A 274 -1.92 -40.69 -5.73
CA ILE A 274 -1.42 -41.18 -4.43
C ILE A 274 -2.23 -40.66 -3.24
N THR A 275 -3.30 -39.88 -3.47
CA THR A 275 -4.16 -39.31 -2.46
C THR A 275 -5.30 -40.27 -2.12
N ASP A 276 -5.50 -40.59 -0.83
CA ASP A 276 -6.54 -41.54 -0.38
C ASP A 276 -7.95 -40.94 -0.45
N VAL A 277 -8.11 -39.67 -0.08
CA VAL A 277 -9.36 -38.89 -0.19
C VAL A 277 -9.06 -37.57 -0.87
N TYR A 278 -9.50 -37.40 -2.09
CA TYR A 278 -9.30 -36.20 -2.89
C TYR A 278 -10.56 -35.34 -2.92
N ILE A 279 -10.48 -34.14 -2.41
CA ILE A 279 -11.59 -33.19 -2.24
C ILE A 279 -11.39 -32.00 -3.19
N PRO A 280 -11.88 -32.04 -4.44
CA PRO A 280 -11.84 -30.91 -5.37
C PRO A 280 -12.93 -29.93 -5.03
N VAL A 281 -12.57 -28.71 -4.67
CA VAL A 281 -13.55 -27.65 -4.39
C VAL A 281 -13.94 -26.95 -5.69
N ASN A 282 -15.23 -26.85 -5.93
CA ASN A 282 -15.76 -26.08 -7.07
C ASN A 282 -15.56 -24.58 -6.83
N THR A 283 -14.63 -23.98 -7.58
CA THR A 283 -14.31 -22.54 -7.50
C THR A 283 -14.83 -21.75 -8.71
N HIS A 284 -15.83 -22.28 -9.43
CA HIS A 284 -16.41 -21.65 -10.62
C HIS A 284 -16.81 -20.19 -10.38
N ASN A 285 -16.48 -19.30 -11.33
CA ASN A 285 -16.65 -17.86 -11.30
C ASN A 285 -15.70 -17.10 -10.35
N TYR A 286 -14.70 -17.75 -9.75
CA TYR A 286 -13.68 -17.08 -8.91
C TYR A 286 -12.27 -17.28 -9.45
N SER A 287 -11.48 -16.23 -9.37
CA SER A 287 -10.06 -16.23 -9.76
C SER A 287 -9.15 -16.19 -8.54
N ALA A 288 -7.85 -16.37 -8.76
CA ALA A 288 -6.83 -16.18 -7.72
C ALA A 288 -6.82 -14.77 -7.10
N ALA A 289 -7.44 -13.78 -7.76
CA ALA A 289 -7.54 -12.39 -7.30
C ALA A 289 -8.87 -12.03 -6.63
N SER A 290 -9.78 -12.99 -6.43
CA SER A 290 -11.13 -12.75 -5.89
C SER A 290 -11.16 -12.55 -4.38
N PHE A 291 -10.33 -11.64 -3.86
CA PHE A 291 -10.22 -11.28 -2.45
C PHE A 291 -11.27 -10.21 -2.05
N ASN A 292 -12.55 -10.57 -2.05
CA ASN A 292 -13.61 -9.72 -1.50
C ASN A 292 -14.50 -10.52 -0.54
N SER A 293 -15.19 -9.85 0.36
CA SER A 293 -15.96 -10.51 1.42
C SER A 293 -16.95 -11.55 0.89
N ALA A 294 -17.72 -11.22 -0.17
CA ALA A 294 -18.70 -12.13 -0.76
C ALA A 294 -18.04 -13.37 -1.41
N ALA A 295 -16.87 -13.19 -2.05
CA ALA A 295 -16.11 -14.30 -2.61
C ALA A 295 -15.54 -15.19 -1.50
N ILE A 296 -14.96 -14.61 -0.45
CA ILE A 296 -14.43 -15.33 0.72
C ILE A 296 -15.54 -16.15 1.38
N ASP A 297 -16.69 -15.54 1.64
CA ASP A 297 -17.86 -16.23 2.22
C ASP A 297 -18.27 -17.44 1.38
N THR A 298 -18.36 -17.24 0.07
CA THR A 298 -18.80 -18.32 -0.84
C THR A 298 -17.73 -19.41 -0.96
N LEU A 299 -16.46 -19.06 -1.04
CA LEU A 299 -15.38 -20.04 -1.20
C LEU A 299 -15.22 -20.91 0.06
N ILE A 300 -15.28 -20.32 1.26
CA ILE A 300 -15.24 -21.10 2.50
C ILE A 300 -16.43 -22.06 2.58
N ARG A 301 -17.64 -21.59 2.27
CA ARG A 301 -18.84 -22.43 2.22
C ARG A 301 -18.72 -23.57 1.20
N ARG A 302 -18.20 -23.31 -0.01
CA ARG A 302 -17.97 -24.35 -1.01
C ARG A 302 -16.92 -25.37 -0.57
N GLY A 303 -15.92 -24.94 0.22
CA GLY A 303 -14.95 -25.84 0.84
C GLY A 303 -15.62 -26.79 1.86
N GLU A 304 -16.55 -26.27 2.68
CA GLU A 304 -17.36 -27.09 3.58
C GLU A 304 -18.26 -28.05 2.79
N GLU A 305 -18.96 -27.57 1.78
CA GLU A 305 -19.85 -28.38 0.92
C GLU A 305 -19.08 -29.52 0.26
N ALA A 306 -17.95 -29.23 -0.39
CA ALA A 306 -17.13 -30.24 -1.04
C ALA A 306 -16.62 -31.31 -0.05
N ALA A 307 -16.18 -30.93 1.12
CA ALA A 307 -15.71 -31.88 2.14
C ALA A 307 -16.88 -32.71 2.70
N ARG A 308 -18.09 -32.15 2.81
CA ARG A 308 -19.30 -32.88 3.23
C ARG A 308 -19.78 -33.89 2.18
N GLU A 309 -19.57 -33.64 0.89
CA GLU A 309 -19.84 -34.63 -0.16
C GLU A 309 -18.97 -35.88 0.01
N HIS A 310 -17.80 -35.76 0.64
CA HIS A 310 -16.88 -36.87 0.95
C HIS A 310 -17.01 -37.38 2.40
N TRP A 311 -18.11 -37.04 3.11
CA TRP A 311 -18.27 -37.39 4.51
C TRP A 311 -18.16 -38.89 4.80
N ASP A 312 -18.79 -39.74 3.99
CA ASP A 312 -18.76 -41.21 4.15
C ASP A 312 -17.33 -41.76 3.97
N GLU A 313 -16.55 -41.17 3.06
CA GLU A 313 -15.15 -41.56 2.87
C GLU A 313 -14.30 -41.15 4.06
N LEU A 314 -14.53 -39.93 4.62
CA LEU A 314 -13.86 -39.43 5.81
C LEU A 314 -14.19 -40.28 7.04
N GLU A 315 -15.45 -40.70 7.21
CA GLU A 315 -15.87 -41.57 8.29
C GLU A 315 -15.28 -42.97 8.17
N ALA A 316 -15.28 -43.57 6.97
CA ALA A 316 -14.62 -44.83 6.69
C ALA A 316 -13.11 -44.76 6.94
N LEU A 317 -12.50 -43.61 6.62
CA LEU A 317 -11.09 -43.35 6.89
C LEU A 317 -10.82 -43.33 8.38
N ARG A 318 -11.67 -42.69 9.19
CA ARG A 318 -11.54 -42.64 10.64
C ARG A 318 -11.50 -44.06 11.27
N GLN A 319 -12.30 -44.97 10.74
CA GLN A 319 -12.30 -46.36 11.21
C GLN A 319 -10.95 -47.07 10.84
N ARG A 320 -10.37 -46.72 9.69
CA ARG A 320 -9.05 -47.28 9.24
C ARG A 320 -7.87 -46.72 10.03
N ILE A 321 -7.97 -45.51 10.58
CA ILE A 321 -6.92 -44.84 11.36
C ILE A 321 -6.71 -45.55 12.72
N GLY A 322 -7.76 -46.04 13.33
CA GLY A 322 -7.76 -46.64 14.65
C GLY A 322 -8.08 -45.65 15.79
N PRO A 323 -8.15 -46.09 17.04
CA PRO A 323 -8.52 -45.25 18.17
C PRO A 323 -7.52 -44.10 18.36
N TYR A 324 -8.09 -42.89 18.51
CA TYR A 324 -7.35 -41.64 18.69
C TYR A 324 -7.89 -40.82 19.84
N THR A 325 -7.01 -40.39 20.72
CA THR A 325 -7.32 -39.37 21.73
C THR A 325 -6.73 -38.04 21.27
N PRO A 326 -7.55 -36.99 21.05
CA PRO A 326 -7.03 -35.68 20.63
C PRO A 326 -5.99 -35.18 21.62
N LYS A 327 -4.82 -34.80 21.11
CA LYS A 327 -3.85 -34.05 21.91
C LYS A 327 -4.41 -32.64 22.10
N PRO A 328 -4.32 -32.06 23.31
CA PRO A 328 -4.62 -30.65 23.49
C PRO A 328 -3.70 -29.87 22.55
N GLN A 329 -4.27 -29.09 21.64
CA GLN A 329 -3.47 -28.17 20.84
C GLN A 329 -2.85 -27.14 21.78
N ALA A 330 -1.55 -26.92 21.67
CA ALA A 330 -0.89 -25.88 22.40
C ALA A 330 -1.53 -24.53 22.03
N PRO A 331 -1.87 -23.68 23.01
CA PRO A 331 -2.43 -22.38 22.70
C PRO A 331 -1.44 -21.61 21.85
N VAL A 332 -1.90 -21.10 20.70
CA VAL A 332 -1.10 -20.19 19.87
C VAL A 332 -0.81 -18.95 20.72
N VAL A 333 0.48 -18.66 20.91
CA VAL A 333 0.89 -17.41 21.56
C VAL A 333 0.69 -16.29 20.54
N LEU A 334 -0.55 -15.84 20.41
CA LEU A 334 -0.86 -14.65 19.67
C LEU A 334 -0.32 -13.44 20.43
N LEU A 335 0.27 -12.50 19.70
CA LEU A 335 0.33 -11.12 20.19
C LEU A 335 -1.12 -10.61 20.19
N SER A 336 -1.83 -10.94 21.27
CA SER A 336 -3.20 -10.47 21.52
C SER A 336 -3.24 -8.94 21.42
N PRO A 337 -4.42 -8.33 21.11
CA PRO A 337 -4.66 -6.92 21.45
C PRO A 337 -4.29 -6.61 22.91
N ASP A 338 -4.34 -7.61 23.76
CA ASP A 338 -3.84 -7.57 25.14
C ASP A 338 -2.30 -7.57 25.15
N SER A 339 -1.72 -6.70 25.96
CA SER A 339 -0.28 -6.48 26.03
C SER A 339 0.49 -7.70 26.54
N VAL A 340 1.61 -8.02 25.90
CA VAL A 340 2.57 -9.02 26.37
C VAL A 340 3.67 -8.30 27.14
N LYS A 341 4.01 -8.80 28.35
CA LYS A 341 5.12 -8.32 29.13
C LYS A 341 6.42 -8.73 28.46
N ILE A 342 7.24 -7.74 28.05
CA ILE A 342 8.56 -7.95 27.46
C ILE A 342 9.65 -7.71 28.49
N THR A 343 10.65 -8.58 28.52
CA THR A 343 11.82 -8.44 29.41
C THR A 343 12.86 -7.49 28.83
N SER A 344 13.03 -7.52 27.51
CA SER A 344 14.00 -6.67 26.81
C SER A 344 13.52 -6.32 25.39
N VAL A 345 14.10 -5.24 24.85
CA VAL A 345 13.89 -4.79 23.46
C VAL A 345 15.26 -4.75 22.78
N GLU A 346 15.37 -5.47 21.68
CA GLU A 346 16.55 -5.51 20.82
C GLU A 346 16.26 -4.89 19.46
N PHE A 347 17.26 -4.20 18.89
CA PHE A 347 17.21 -3.68 17.53
C PHE A 347 18.35 -4.31 16.72
N VAL A 348 17.99 -4.99 15.64
CA VAL A 348 18.91 -5.68 14.73
C VAL A 348 18.94 -4.90 13.40
N ASP A 349 20.13 -4.68 12.85
CA ASP A 349 20.35 -3.90 11.61
C ASP A 349 19.74 -2.49 11.66
N VAL A 350 19.71 -1.88 12.85
CA VAL A 350 19.26 -0.52 13.11
C VAL A 350 20.45 0.31 13.61
N SER A 351 20.64 1.52 13.06
CA SER A 351 21.72 2.37 13.52
C SER A 351 21.51 2.82 14.98
N PRO A 352 22.57 2.99 15.79
CA PRO A 352 22.41 3.45 17.19
C PRO A 352 21.67 4.79 17.31
N PHE A 353 21.78 5.65 16.30
CA PHE A 353 21.06 6.91 16.23
C PHE A 353 19.56 6.73 16.04
N ASP A 354 19.17 5.82 15.13
CA ASP A 354 17.76 5.49 14.87
C ASP A 354 17.13 4.74 16.06
N GLU A 355 17.88 3.81 16.68
CA GLU A 355 17.44 3.14 17.90
C GLU A 355 17.11 4.12 19.01
N LYS A 356 18.01 5.08 19.26
CA LYS A 356 17.78 6.14 20.26
C LYS A 356 16.51 6.92 19.97
N TYR A 357 16.25 7.23 18.70
CA TYR A 357 15.02 7.92 18.28
C TYR A 357 13.77 7.09 18.58
N ILE A 358 13.75 5.82 18.18
CA ILE A 358 12.59 4.93 18.41
C ILE A 358 12.33 4.74 19.91
N ARG A 359 13.37 4.46 20.69
CA ARG A 359 13.25 4.32 22.15
C ARG A 359 12.67 5.56 22.81
N ALA A 360 13.11 6.75 22.39
CA ALA A 360 12.60 8.00 22.92
C ALA A 360 11.16 8.27 22.51
N LYS A 361 10.83 8.08 21.23
CA LYS A 361 9.50 8.34 20.66
C LYS A 361 8.41 7.47 21.29
N PHE A 362 8.68 6.18 21.45
CA PHE A 362 7.72 5.20 21.98
C PHE A 362 7.92 4.93 23.47
N ARG A 363 8.87 5.58 24.13
CA ARG A 363 9.22 5.39 25.56
C ARG A 363 9.48 3.93 25.93
N LEU A 364 10.14 3.19 25.02
CA LEU A 364 10.40 1.77 25.18
C LEU A 364 11.37 1.51 26.34
N ARG A 365 10.95 0.70 27.30
CA ARG A 365 11.73 0.28 28.45
C ARG A 365 11.75 -1.24 28.56
N SER A 366 12.79 -1.77 29.19
CA SER A 366 12.81 -3.17 29.61
C SER A 366 11.73 -3.41 30.68
N ASN A 367 11.16 -4.60 30.69
CA ASN A 367 10.06 -4.99 31.59
C ASN A 367 8.75 -4.20 31.38
N ASP A 368 8.55 -3.66 30.19
CA ASP A 368 7.31 -2.96 29.80
C ASP A 368 6.33 -3.94 29.12
N HIS A 369 5.15 -3.45 28.80
CA HIS A 369 4.16 -4.20 28.07
C HIS A 369 4.09 -3.71 26.63
N LEU A 370 4.06 -4.65 25.67
CA LEU A 370 3.94 -4.37 24.25
C LEU A 370 2.71 -5.06 23.68
N ASN A 371 1.88 -4.34 22.95
CA ASN A 371 0.77 -4.91 22.21
C ASN A 371 1.02 -4.85 20.70
N SER A 372 0.23 -5.59 19.93
CA SER A 372 0.37 -5.67 18.46
C SER A 372 0.31 -4.30 17.78
N ARG A 373 -0.55 -3.40 18.24
CA ARG A 373 -0.68 -2.05 17.72
C ARG A 373 0.56 -1.20 17.97
N GLN A 374 1.17 -1.30 19.16
CA GLN A 374 2.41 -0.59 19.45
C GLN A 374 3.56 -1.11 18.61
N ALA A 375 3.69 -2.43 18.43
CA ALA A 375 4.70 -3.02 17.56
C ALA A 375 4.54 -2.55 16.10
N GLU A 376 3.30 -2.50 15.60
CA GLU A 376 2.98 -1.97 14.28
C GLU A 376 3.31 -0.48 14.14
N LEU A 377 3.02 0.33 15.15
CA LEU A 377 3.38 1.76 15.15
C LEU A 377 4.90 1.96 15.16
N ILE A 378 5.65 1.10 15.86
CA ILE A 378 7.12 1.15 15.87
C ILE A 378 7.68 0.77 14.50
N THR A 379 7.25 -0.34 13.91
CA THR A 379 7.70 -0.75 12.58
C THR A 379 7.28 0.25 11.51
N THR A 380 6.10 0.87 11.64
CA THR A 380 5.66 1.96 10.77
C THR A 380 6.57 3.19 10.91
N ALA A 381 6.94 3.57 12.14
CA ALA A 381 7.88 4.68 12.35
C ALA A 381 9.27 4.35 11.78
N MET A 382 9.76 3.12 11.92
CA MET A 382 11.00 2.67 11.29
C MET A 382 10.95 2.84 9.78
N ARG A 383 9.80 2.56 9.16
CA ARG A 383 9.59 2.70 7.71
C ARG A 383 9.45 4.15 7.28
N VAL A 384 8.57 4.90 7.92
CA VAL A 384 8.18 6.27 7.52
C VAL A 384 9.18 7.32 7.97
N ASP A 385 9.65 7.24 9.23
CA ASP A 385 10.54 8.26 9.79
C ASP A 385 12.02 7.97 9.50
N LEU A 386 12.39 6.68 9.49
CA LEU A 386 13.77 6.24 9.39
C LEU A 386 14.12 5.60 8.03
N PHE A 387 13.13 5.45 7.16
CA PHE A 387 13.27 4.96 5.79
C PHE A 387 13.81 3.53 5.65
N TYR A 388 13.58 2.67 6.64
CA TYR A 388 13.82 1.24 6.48
C TYR A 388 12.80 0.65 5.51
N GLN A 389 13.23 -0.22 4.59
CA GLN A 389 12.33 -0.74 3.54
C GLN A 389 11.31 -1.75 4.07
N GLU A 390 11.80 -2.68 4.83
CA GLU A 390 11.05 -3.84 5.32
C GLU A 390 11.37 -4.08 6.80
N PRO A 391 11.07 -3.10 7.67
CA PRO A 391 11.26 -3.30 9.10
C PRO A 391 10.28 -4.37 9.57
N SER A 392 10.78 -5.30 10.35
CA SER A 392 10.01 -6.40 10.91
C SER A 392 10.04 -6.41 12.43
N PHE A 393 9.13 -7.14 13.01
CA PHE A 393 9.00 -7.32 14.45
C PHE A 393 8.68 -8.77 14.78
N HIS A 394 9.38 -9.34 15.72
CA HIS A 394 9.05 -10.65 16.27
C HIS A 394 9.31 -10.74 17.78
N LEU A 395 8.66 -11.68 18.42
CA LEU A 395 8.91 -12.02 19.81
C LEU A 395 9.72 -13.31 19.91
N THR A 396 10.81 -13.25 20.67
CA THR A 396 11.61 -14.43 20.98
C THR A 396 11.43 -14.78 22.46
N LYS A 397 11.15 -16.06 22.73
CA LYS A 397 11.10 -16.58 24.09
C LYS A 397 12.53 -16.82 24.60
N THR A 398 12.86 -16.26 25.74
CA THR A 398 14.12 -16.45 26.45
C THR A 398 13.87 -17.05 27.82
N ASP A 399 14.91 -17.49 28.51
CA ASP A 399 14.82 -18.03 29.88
C ASP A 399 14.29 -16.97 30.87
N GLU A 400 14.47 -15.68 30.57
CA GLU A 400 14.02 -14.54 31.37
C GLU A 400 12.62 -14.06 31.04
N GLY A 401 12.00 -14.58 29.96
CA GLY A 401 10.69 -14.17 29.46
C GLY A 401 10.67 -13.85 27.97
N MET A 402 9.84 -12.92 27.55
CA MET A 402 9.68 -12.56 26.13
C MET A 402 10.57 -11.36 25.77
N LYS A 403 11.38 -11.50 24.73
CA LYS A 403 12.20 -10.43 24.14
C LYS A 403 11.52 -9.93 22.86
N ALA A 404 11.37 -8.61 22.72
CA ALA A 404 10.89 -7.97 21.49
C ALA A 404 12.08 -7.62 20.60
N VAL A 405 12.09 -8.12 19.38
CA VAL A 405 13.15 -7.87 18.38
C VAL A 405 12.58 -7.07 17.23
N PHE A 406 13.15 -5.90 16.97
CA PHE A 406 12.85 -5.05 15.82
C PHE A 406 14.02 -5.09 14.85
N THR A 407 13.78 -5.59 13.64
CA THR A 407 14.80 -5.67 12.60
C THR A 407 14.59 -4.56 11.58
N GLY A 408 15.62 -3.76 11.34
CA GLY A 408 15.54 -2.64 10.40
C GLY A 408 15.76 -3.07 8.95
N GLY A 409 16.75 -3.89 8.73
CA GLY A 409 17.15 -4.31 7.40
C GLY A 409 17.73 -3.16 6.56
N GLN A 410 17.49 -3.18 5.26
CA GLN A 410 17.99 -2.16 4.34
C GLN A 410 17.15 -0.88 4.40
N LYS A 411 17.81 0.28 4.33
CA LYS A 411 17.13 1.57 4.13
C LYS A 411 16.66 1.71 2.68
N LYS A 412 15.72 2.66 2.45
CA LYS A 412 15.08 2.94 1.15
C LYS A 412 16.10 2.97 0.02
N ALA A 413 15.88 2.19 -1.01
CA ALA A 413 16.64 2.23 -2.25
C ALA A 413 16.13 3.36 -3.15
N SER A 414 16.94 3.75 -4.15
CA SER A 414 16.49 4.66 -5.18
C SER A 414 15.25 4.12 -5.89
N GLN A 415 14.31 5.00 -6.22
CA GLN A 415 13.05 4.65 -6.86
C GLN A 415 12.86 5.45 -8.14
N LEU A 416 12.29 4.82 -9.14
CA LEU A 416 11.76 5.46 -10.34
C LEU A 416 10.25 5.34 -10.31
N ASN A 417 9.57 6.47 -10.41
CA ASN A 417 8.14 6.59 -10.35
C ASN A 417 7.60 7.12 -11.67
N LEU A 418 6.50 6.56 -12.15
CA LEU A 418 5.85 6.92 -13.40
C LEU A 418 4.39 7.25 -13.17
N GLY A 419 3.97 8.44 -13.55
CA GLY A 419 2.57 8.89 -13.56
C GLY A 419 2.11 9.20 -14.98
N VAL A 420 0.89 8.81 -15.30
CA VAL A 420 0.22 9.14 -16.57
C VAL A 420 -1.15 9.69 -16.24
N ARG A 421 -1.53 10.74 -16.91
CA ARG A 421 -2.85 11.36 -16.78
C ARG A 421 -3.38 11.74 -18.14
N PHE A 422 -4.68 11.59 -18.30
CA PHE A 422 -5.45 12.11 -19.42
C PHE A 422 -6.61 12.96 -18.89
N ASP A 423 -6.80 14.14 -19.43
CA ASP A 423 -8.00 14.94 -19.20
C ASP A 423 -8.34 15.79 -20.42
N THR A 424 -9.55 16.37 -20.43
CA THR A 424 -10.03 17.18 -21.55
C THR A 424 -9.36 18.55 -21.67
N GLU A 425 -8.56 18.96 -20.70
CA GLU A 425 -7.86 20.26 -20.71
C GLU A 425 -6.42 20.13 -21.19
N GLU A 426 -5.69 19.11 -20.73
CA GLU A 426 -4.26 18.91 -21.01
C GLU A 426 -4.00 17.78 -22.03
N MET A 427 -5.05 17.02 -22.37
CA MET A 427 -5.00 15.81 -23.21
C MET A 427 -4.19 14.70 -22.57
N VAL A 428 -2.89 14.70 -22.64
CA VAL A 428 -2.00 13.69 -22.04
C VAL A 428 -0.86 14.38 -21.28
N ALA A 429 -0.65 13.97 -20.06
CA ALA A 429 0.51 14.33 -19.26
C ALA A 429 1.25 13.07 -18.77
N LEU A 430 2.56 13.09 -18.88
CA LEU A 430 3.48 12.07 -18.37
C LEU A 430 4.35 12.70 -17.30
N GLN A 431 4.44 12.07 -16.12
CA GLN A 431 5.36 12.51 -15.07
C GLN A 431 6.30 11.37 -14.68
N VAL A 432 7.60 11.66 -14.72
CA VAL A 432 8.65 10.74 -14.28
C VAL A 432 9.36 11.36 -13.10
N ASN A 433 9.56 10.57 -12.06
CA ASN A 433 10.26 11.02 -10.85
C ASN A 433 11.33 10.00 -10.47
N ALA A 434 12.53 10.48 -10.17
CA ALA A 434 13.62 9.70 -9.62
C ALA A 434 13.91 10.18 -8.19
N ASP A 435 13.70 9.30 -7.21
CA ASP A 435 13.97 9.53 -5.80
C ASP A 435 15.25 8.78 -5.41
N ILE A 436 16.32 9.52 -5.09
CA ILE A 436 17.66 8.99 -4.89
C ILE A 436 18.15 9.36 -3.48
N PRO A 437 17.96 8.49 -2.48
CA PRO A 437 18.50 8.70 -1.14
C PRO A 437 20.02 8.51 -1.14
N MET A 438 20.77 9.54 -0.75
CA MET A 438 22.23 9.51 -0.59
C MET A 438 22.59 9.35 0.89
N ARG A 439 23.28 8.24 1.20
CA ARG A 439 23.65 7.88 2.59
C ARG A 439 25.12 8.12 2.85
N ARG A 440 25.47 9.37 3.04
CA ARG A 440 26.80 9.78 3.52
C ARG A 440 26.69 10.34 4.94
N ALA A 441 27.70 11.03 5.43
CA ALA A 441 27.75 11.57 6.78
C ALA A 441 26.52 12.43 7.15
N MET A 442 25.91 13.11 6.18
CA MET A 442 24.60 13.75 6.31
C MET A 442 23.64 13.05 5.33
N MET A 443 22.52 12.55 5.82
CA MET A 443 21.50 11.92 4.99
C MET A 443 20.88 12.98 4.08
N THR A 444 20.89 12.73 2.78
CA THR A 444 20.42 13.65 1.75
C THR A 444 19.52 12.88 0.80
N ASP A 445 18.35 13.41 0.45
CA ASP A 445 17.51 12.91 -0.62
C ASP A 445 17.59 13.85 -1.82
N ILE A 446 17.81 13.28 -2.99
CA ILE A 446 17.71 13.98 -4.28
C ILE A 446 16.45 13.47 -4.97
N ASP A 447 15.56 14.40 -5.29
CA ASP A 447 14.30 14.13 -5.98
C ASP A 447 14.30 14.90 -7.31
N LEU A 448 14.27 14.17 -8.42
CA LEU A 448 14.20 14.76 -9.77
C LEU A 448 12.86 14.41 -10.37
N THR A 449 12.03 15.41 -10.67
CA THR A 449 10.73 15.25 -11.32
C THR A 449 10.73 15.91 -12.68
N LEU A 450 10.31 15.19 -13.71
CA LEU A 450 10.11 15.67 -15.06
C LEU A 450 8.64 15.45 -15.44
N ARG A 451 7.98 16.48 -15.91
CA ARG A 451 6.63 16.42 -16.48
C ARG A 451 6.69 16.82 -17.95
N LEU A 452 6.05 16.02 -18.78
CA LEU A 452 5.95 16.17 -20.22
C LEU A 452 4.47 16.15 -20.63
N GLY A 453 4.06 17.07 -21.46
CA GLY A 453 2.70 17.26 -21.94
C GLY A 453 2.57 18.64 -22.56
N MET A 454 1.38 19.20 -22.55
CA MET A 454 1.16 20.61 -22.91
C MET A 454 1.90 21.55 -21.95
N ARG A 455 2.08 21.10 -20.70
CA ARG A 455 2.87 21.78 -19.68
C ARG A 455 4.17 21.01 -19.45
N ILE A 456 5.31 21.68 -19.52
CA ILE A 456 6.62 21.08 -19.28
C ILE A 456 7.13 21.57 -17.93
N MET A 457 7.57 20.64 -17.08
CA MET A 457 8.19 20.98 -15.80
C MET A 457 9.42 20.09 -15.57
N ALA A 458 10.47 20.70 -15.06
CA ALA A 458 11.61 20.00 -14.48
C ALA A 458 11.83 20.56 -13.07
N ARG A 459 11.86 19.67 -12.07
CA ARG A 459 12.07 20.04 -10.68
C ARG A 459 13.16 19.17 -10.08
N LEU A 460 14.12 19.80 -9.41
CA LEU A 460 15.16 19.18 -8.64
C LEU A 460 15.04 19.64 -7.18
N ASP A 461 14.84 18.72 -6.28
CA ASP A 461 14.85 18.96 -4.83
C ASP A 461 16.04 18.25 -4.19
N VAL A 462 16.79 18.96 -3.37
CA VAL A 462 17.87 18.41 -2.54
C VAL A 462 17.51 18.67 -1.08
N ALA A 463 17.09 17.63 -0.40
CA ALA A 463 16.67 17.70 0.99
C ALA A 463 17.75 17.14 1.93
N PHE A 464 18.03 17.86 3.00
CA PHE A 464 18.99 17.48 4.03
C PHE A 464 18.26 17.07 5.30
N TYR A 465 18.78 16.07 6.02
CA TYR A 465 18.19 15.59 7.26
C TYR A 465 19.15 15.77 8.44
N PRO A 466 19.22 16.96 9.05
CA PRO A 466 20.01 17.17 10.26
C PRO A 466 19.40 16.46 11.48
N GLY A 467 18.18 15.96 11.36
CA GLY A 467 17.44 15.20 12.37
C GLY A 467 16.25 14.50 11.74
N HIS A 468 15.40 13.84 12.55
CA HIS A 468 14.29 13.04 12.02
C HIS A 468 13.05 13.84 11.59
N VAL A 469 12.93 15.09 12.00
CA VAL A 469 11.73 15.93 11.80
C VAL A 469 11.98 17.08 10.84
N MET A 470 13.18 17.67 10.92
CA MET A 470 13.55 18.83 10.11
C MET A 470 14.17 18.39 8.79
N ARG A 471 13.75 19.03 7.69
CA ARG A 471 14.17 18.71 6.33
C ARG A 471 14.45 19.98 5.51
N PRO A 472 15.48 20.77 5.80
CA PRO A 472 15.87 21.87 4.93
C PRO A 472 16.01 21.40 3.49
N THR A 473 15.40 22.14 2.55
CA THR A 473 15.34 21.71 1.15
C THR A 473 15.75 22.86 0.23
N LEU A 474 16.65 22.56 -0.70
CA LEU A 474 16.99 23.44 -1.82
C LEU A 474 16.30 22.89 -3.06
N SER A 475 15.53 23.72 -3.73
CA SER A 475 14.78 23.35 -4.93
C SER A 475 15.13 24.25 -6.10
N TYR A 476 15.19 23.67 -7.31
CA TYR A 476 15.19 24.40 -8.56
C TYR A 476 14.05 23.88 -9.43
N ILE A 477 13.28 24.81 -10.01
CA ILE A 477 12.11 24.51 -10.82
C ILE A 477 12.22 25.27 -12.14
N PHE A 478 12.08 24.52 -13.22
CA PHE A 478 11.79 25.07 -14.53
C PHE A 478 10.36 24.70 -14.91
N HIS A 479 9.59 25.68 -15.36
CA HIS A 479 8.21 25.48 -15.79
C HIS A 479 7.97 26.23 -17.10
N ARG A 480 7.35 25.56 -18.07
CA ARG A 480 6.84 26.18 -19.30
C ARG A 480 5.39 25.83 -19.46
N ASP A 481 4.55 26.85 -19.59
CA ASP A 481 3.12 26.70 -19.74
C ASP A 481 2.55 27.68 -20.76
N GLU A 482 1.41 27.33 -21.33
CA GLU A 482 0.59 28.21 -22.17
C GLU A 482 -0.82 28.26 -21.56
N ILE A 483 -1.28 29.46 -21.23
CA ILE A 483 -2.47 29.70 -20.47
C ILE A 483 -3.44 30.58 -21.24
N ASN A 484 -4.70 30.15 -21.26
CA ASN A 484 -5.82 30.98 -21.68
C ASN A 484 -6.54 31.50 -20.45
N ILE A 485 -6.69 32.80 -20.33
CA ILE A 485 -7.51 33.45 -19.30
C ILE A 485 -8.79 33.95 -19.94
N TYR A 486 -9.87 33.78 -19.21
CA TYR A 486 -11.20 34.18 -19.65
C TYR A 486 -11.79 35.25 -18.70
N GLU A 487 -12.66 36.07 -19.23
CA GLU A 487 -13.50 36.97 -18.49
C GLU A 487 -14.97 36.77 -18.90
N LYS A 488 -15.80 36.33 -17.94
CA LYS A 488 -17.22 36.01 -18.16
C LYS A 488 -17.51 35.01 -19.28
N GLY A 489 -16.60 34.03 -19.44
CA GLY A 489 -16.69 32.95 -20.44
C GLY A 489 -16.05 33.29 -21.77
N GLU A 490 -15.67 34.54 -22.04
CA GLU A 490 -14.97 34.95 -23.26
C GLU A 490 -13.44 34.92 -23.07
N LYS A 491 -12.72 34.48 -24.07
CA LYS A 491 -11.25 34.42 -24.01
C LYS A 491 -10.69 35.85 -24.03
N ASP A 492 -10.00 36.21 -22.94
CA ASP A 492 -9.42 37.54 -22.76
C ASP A 492 -7.94 37.55 -23.15
N TYR A 493 -7.14 36.65 -22.60
CA TYR A 493 -5.73 36.52 -22.87
C TYR A 493 -5.33 35.10 -23.22
N ASN A 494 -4.28 35.00 -24.06
CA ASN A 494 -3.44 33.84 -24.18
C ASN A 494 -2.00 34.27 -23.97
N PHE A 495 -1.30 33.67 -23.01
CA PHE A 495 0.11 33.91 -22.84
C PHE A 495 0.86 32.61 -22.59
N SER A 496 2.07 32.55 -23.08
CA SER A 496 3.04 31.52 -22.70
C SER A 496 4.12 32.12 -21.83
N TYR A 497 4.59 31.36 -20.85
CA TYR A 497 5.69 31.80 -20.02
C TYR A 497 6.67 30.66 -19.75
N ASN A 498 7.92 31.04 -19.53
CA ASN A 498 8.93 30.19 -18.94
C ASN A 498 9.27 30.75 -17.57
N GLN A 499 9.17 29.91 -16.55
CA GLN A 499 9.52 30.25 -15.18
C GLN A 499 10.76 29.50 -14.76
N HIS A 500 11.71 30.22 -14.16
CA HIS A 500 12.83 29.66 -13.43
C HIS A 500 12.67 30.04 -11.96
N ALA A 501 12.65 29.08 -11.08
CA ALA A 501 12.54 29.33 -9.66
C ALA A 501 13.62 28.60 -8.87
N ALA A 502 14.21 29.30 -7.90
CA ALA A 502 15.10 28.72 -6.90
C ALA A 502 14.52 28.98 -5.52
N GLU A 503 14.36 27.92 -4.73
CA GLU A 503 13.70 27.97 -3.42
C GLU A 503 14.61 27.35 -2.36
N LEU A 504 14.77 28.04 -1.23
CA LEU A 504 15.43 27.53 -0.03
C LEU A 504 14.43 27.49 1.12
N ALA A 505 13.89 26.33 1.39
CA ALA A 505 13.05 26.05 2.54
C ALA A 505 13.92 25.74 3.75
N VAL A 506 14.21 26.74 4.56
CA VAL A 506 15.06 26.61 5.77
C VAL A 506 14.28 25.89 6.87
N LEU A 507 13.06 26.34 7.13
CA LEU A 507 12.14 25.70 8.04
C LEU A 507 11.27 24.74 7.25
N ASN A 508 11.50 23.45 7.39
CA ASN A 508 10.69 22.42 6.77
C ASN A 508 10.52 21.26 7.75
N PHE A 509 9.46 21.36 8.56
CA PHE A 509 9.10 20.36 9.56
C PHE A 509 8.01 19.47 9.02
N ASN A 510 8.28 18.18 8.95
CA ASN A 510 7.36 17.15 8.49
C ASN A 510 7.04 16.17 9.62
N VAL A 511 5.86 16.27 10.18
CA VAL A 511 5.39 15.40 11.26
C VAL A 511 4.04 14.84 10.89
N ARG A 512 4.02 13.59 10.44
CA ARG A 512 2.79 12.83 10.15
C ARG A 512 1.80 13.64 9.28
N ASN A 513 0.76 14.20 9.91
CA ASN A 513 -0.30 14.96 9.26
C ASN A 513 0.00 16.45 9.11
N PHE A 514 1.14 16.93 9.62
CA PHE A 514 1.54 18.34 9.59
C PHE A 514 2.82 18.56 8.80
N THR A 515 2.80 19.60 7.97
CA THR A 515 4.01 20.16 7.39
C THR A 515 4.01 21.67 7.65
N ILE A 516 5.11 22.19 8.20
CA ILE A 516 5.33 23.62 8.34
C ILE A 516 6.58 23.95 7.53
N THR A 517 6.43 24.84 6.56
CA THR A 517 7.52 25.24 5.67
C THR A 517 7.68 26.75 5.72
N GLY A 518 8.90 27.22 5.79
CA GLY A 518 9.23 28.64 5.69
C GLY A 518 10.56 28.82 5.01
N GLY A 519 10.66 29.82 4.17
CA GLY A 519 11.86 30.01 3.37
C GLY A 519 11.83 31.25 2.49
N VAL A 520 12.78 31.26 1.58
CA VAL A 520 12.94 32.30 0.56
C VAL A 520 12.90 31.65 -0.81
N ARG A 521 12.38 32.40 -1.78
CA ARG A 521 12.25 31.94 -3.15
C ARG A 521 12.57 33.08 -4.09
N TRP A 522 13.26 32.77 -5.16
CA TRP A 522 13.48 33.63 -6.30
C TRP A 522 12.77 33.05 -7.51
N ASP A 523 12.02 33.87 -8.23
CA ASP A 523 11.33 33.54 -9.47
C ASP A 523 11.76 34.49 -10.57
N TYR A 524 11.99 33.99 -11.78
CA TYR A 524 12.14 34.74 -13.00
C TYR A 524 11.12 34.24 -14.01
N TYR A 525 10.34 35.15 -14.54
CA TYR A 525 9.36 34.91 -15.58
C TYR A 525 9.78 35.55 -16.89
N HIS A 526 9.75 34.77 -17.95
CA HIS A 526 9.94 35.21 -19.33
C HIS A 526 8.69 34.90 -20.13
N PHE A 527 8.08 35.92 -20.78
CA PHE A 527 6.85 35.83 -21.54
C PHE A 527 7.12 35.93 -23.05
N PRO A 528 7.44 34.81 -23.76
CA PRO A 528 7.73 34.82 -25.16
C PRO A 528 6.55 35.26 -26.03
N HIS A 529 5.34 34.99 -25.61
CA HIS A 529 4.12 35.34 -26.34
C HIS A 529 3.03 35.78 -25.39
N VAL A 530 2.45 36.95 -25.66
CA VAL A 530 1.25 37.47 -25.02
C VAL A 530 0.30 37.91 -26.12
N LEU A 531 -0.81 37.20 -26.30
CA LEU A 531 -1.86 37.49 -27.26
C LEU A 531 -3.08 38.02 -26.53
N LYS A 532 -3.66 39.10 -27.06
CA LYS A 532 -4.75 39.84 -26.48
C LYS A 532 -6.05 39.65 -27.26
N GLY A 533 -7.19 39.65 -26.57
CA GLY A 533 -8.50 39.80 -27.21
C GLY A 533 -8.65 41.16 -27.89
N LEU A 534 -9.49 41.25 -28.91
CA LEU A 534 -9.53 42.35 -29.89
C LEU A 534 -9.94 43.74 -29.36
N ASP A 535 -10.38 43.90 -28.09
CA ASP A 535 -11.09 45.11 -27.64
C ASP A 535 -10.52 45.90 -26.44
N ARG A 536 -9.25 45.69 -26.01
CA ARG A 536 -8.73 46.40 -24.81
C ARG A 536 -7.30 46.96 -24.96
N GLU A 537 -7.19 48.28 -24.80
CA GLU A 537 -5.93 49.06 -24.88
C GLU A 537 -5.04 49.02 -23.62
N SER A 538 -5.46 48.48 -22.48
CA SER A 538 -4.85 48.86 -21.19
C SER A 538 -3.89 47.80 -20.57
N SER A 539 -3.55 46.71 -21.21
CA SER A 539 -2.94 45.54 -20.50
C SER A 539 -1.58 45.02 -20.98
N GLU A 540 -0.91 45.74 -21.92
CA GLU A 540 0.46 45.33 -22.34
C GLU A 540 1.47 45.33 -21.19
N LYS A 541 1.27 46.09 -20.12
CA LYS A 541 2.14 46.18 -18.94
C LYS A 541 1.94 45.06 -17.88
N GLN A 542 0.98 44.15 -18.06
CA GLN A 542 0.66 43.16 -17.03
C GLN A 542 1.52 41.93 -17.07
N PHE A 543 2.14 41.58 -18.23
CA PHE A 543 2.93 40.40 -18.44
C PHE A 543 4.25 40.77 -19.13
N GLU A 544 5.18 41.33 -18.37
CA GLU A 544 6.55 41.63 -18.80
C GLU A 544 7.53 40.66 -18.12
N ASP A 545 8.68 40.44 -18.77
CA ASP A 545 9.76 39.69 -18.16
C ASP A 545 10.18 40.35 -16.86
N ASP A 546 10.13 39.60 -15.77
CA ASP A 546 10.39 40.14 -14.46
C ASP A 546 10.94 39.08 -13.49
N HIS A 547 11.56 39.52 -12.41
CA HIS A 547 12.04 38.64 -11.35
C HIS A 547 11.50 39.08 -10.00
N PHE A 548 11.29 38.10 -9.13
CA PHE A 548 10.71 38.33 -7.81
C PHE A 548 11.49 37.56 -6.75
N PHE A 549 11.68 38.19 -5.60
CA PHE A 549 12.11 37.55 -4.37
C PHE A 549 10.92 37.46 -3.44
N SER A 550 10.69 36.31 -2.86
CA SER A 550 9.58 36.11 -1.93
C SER A 550 10.03 35.43 -0.65
N TYR A 551 9.43 35.88 0.46
CA TYR A 551 9.53 35.27 1.78
C TYR A 551 8.21 34.62 2.10
N TYR A 552 8.21 33.34 2.44
CA TYR A 552 6.98 32.62 2.64
C TYR A 552 6.96 31.78 3.92
N GLY A 553 5.75 31.61 4.45
CA GLY A 553 5.40 30.63 5.48
C GLY A 553 4.18 29.84 5.05
N ARG A 554 4.23 28.54 5.18
CA ARG A 554 3.17 27.60 4.80
C ARG A 554 2.91 26.60 5.90
N LEU A 555 1.62 26.32 6.14
CA LEU A 555 1.14 25.27 7.02
C LEU A 555 0.21 24.35 6.25
N ASP A 556 0.53 23.08 6.21
CA ASP A 556 -0.30 22.03 5.65
C ASP A 556 -0.66 21.01 6.74
N TYR A 557 -1.95 20.70 6.84
CA TYR A 557 -2.48 19.64 7.68
C TYR A 557 -3.41 18.77 6.86
N ASN A 558 -3.24 17.45 6.92
CA ASN A 558 -4.12 16.53 6.22
C ASN A 558 -4.29 15.22 7.02
N SER A 559 -5.48 15.01 7.56
CA SER A 559 -5.89 13.78 8.26
C SER A 559 -6.98 13.01 7.51
N GLU A 560 -7.20 13.30 6.24
CA GLU A 560 -8.19 12.60 5.42
C GLU A 560 -7.77 11.15 5.20
N ASN A 561 -8.76 10.26 5.22
CA ASN A 561 -8.56 8.81 5.11
C ASN A 561 -8.42 8.31 3.66
N ASP A 562 -8.75 9.14 2.68
CA ASP A 562 -8.58 8.87 1.25
C ASP A 562 -8.11 10.14 0.55
N TRP A 563 -7.33 10.00 -0.52
CA TRP A 563 -6.77 11.15 -1.24
C TRP A 563 -7.78 11.81 -2.17
N TYR A 564 -8.57 11.01 -2.88
CA TYR A 564 -9.52 11.48 -3.90
C TYR A 564 -10.95 11.57 -3.39
N PHE A 565 -11.39 10.60 -2.60
CA PHE A 565 -12.77 10.48 -2.11
C PHE A 565 -12.82 10.36 -0.59
N PRO A 566 -12.28 11.35 0.15
CA PRO A 566 -12.21 11.24 1.59
C PRO A 566 -13.61 11.20 2.21
N ALA A 567 -13.79 10.26 3.13
CA ALA A 567 -15.01 10.10 3.90
C ALA A 567 -14.88 10.67 5.32
N ARG A 568 -13.66 10.78 5.83
CA ARG A 568 -13.36 11.26 7.19
C ARG A 568 -12.08 12.07 7.20
N GLY A 569 -11.98 12.99 8.15
CA GLY A 569 -10.77 13.77 8.36
C GLY A 569 -10.93 15.24 8.00
N SER A 570 -9.82 15.96 8.00
CA SER A 570 -9.75 17.37 7.61
C SER A 570 -8.49 17.64 6.82
N LYS A 571 -8.58 18.59 5.89
CA LYS A 571 -7.45 19.15 5.17
C LYS A 571 -7.43 20.66 5.41
N LEU A 572 -6.27 21.19 5.77
CA LEU A 572 -6.02 22.63 5.95
C LEU A 572 -4.75 22.98 5.19
N HIS A 573 -4.83 24.07 4.45
CA HIS A 573 -3.69 24.74 3.85
C HIS A 573 -3.76 26.22 4.24
N ALA A 574 -2.68 26.79 4.73
CA ALA A 574 -2.57 28.22 5.00
C ALA A 574 -1.20 28.70 4.56
N GLN A 575 -1.16 29.81 3.84
CA GLN A 575 0.08 30.35 3.30
C GLN A 575 0.07 31.88 3.42
N TYR A 576 1.24 32.41 3.74
CA TYR A 576 1.57 33.82 3.66
C TYR A 576 2.83 33.99 2.80
N VAL A 577 2.80 34.91 1.84
CA VAL A 577 3.95 35.24 1.00
C VAL A 577 4.09 36.76 0.93
N TYR A 578 5.33 37.24 1.08
CA TYR A 578 5.71 38.62 0.83
C TYR A 578 6.59 38.68 -0.42
N TYR A 579 6.09 39.31 -1.47
CA TYR A 579 6.77 39.44 -2.77
C TYR A 579 7.47 40.78 -2.88
N THR A 580 8.72 40.74 -3.39
CA THR A 580 9.59 41.89 -3.65
C THR A 580 10.33 41.69 -4.96
N ASP A 581 10.95 42.73 -5.52
CA ASP A 581 11.92 42.64 -6.63
C ASP A 581 13.35 43.01 -6.21
N ASP A 582 13.51 43.75 -5.11
CA ASP A 582 14.77 44.23 -4.58
C ASP A 582 15.08 43.75 -3.14
N PHE A 583 14.45 42.66 -2.68
CA PHE A 583 14.47 42.10 -1.32
C PHE A 583 13.67 42.87 -0.27
N ALA A 584 13.26 44.08 -0.51
CA ALA A 584 12.54 44.93 0.44
C ALA A 584 11.22 45.47 -0.10
N GLY A 585 11.21 45.95 -1.33
CA GLY A 585 10.07 46.55 -2.03
C GLY A 585 9.67 45.83 -3.31
N LEU A 586 8.71 46.39 -4.00
CA LEU A 586 8.22 45.95 -5.32
C LEU A 586 8.02 47.17 -6.20
N LYS A 587 8.78 47.26 -7.29
CA LYS A 587 8.75 48.43 -8.22
C LYS A 587 8.86 49.78 -7.53
N GLY A 588 9.76 49.87 -6.54
CA GLY A 588 10.03 51.10 -5.77
C GLY A 588 8.95 51.47 -4.74
N LYS A 589 7.99 50.57 -4.47
CA LYS A 589 6.94 50.69 -3.44
C LYS A 589 7.08 49.58 -2.42
N ALA A 590 6.19 49.54 -1.44
CA ALA A 590 6.09 48.42 -0.52
C ALA A 590 5.77 47.11 -1.27
N GLY A 591 6.34 46.01 -0.80
CA GLY A 591 6.09 44.69 -1.41
C GLY A 591 4.63 44.26 -1.32
N MET A 592 4.28 43.27 -2.10
CA MET A 592 2.94 42.68 -2.12
C MET A 592 2.82 41.55 -1.08
N HIS A 593 1.75 41.57 -0.31
CA HIS A 593 1.40 40.50 0.63
C HIS A 593 0.33 39.61 0.01
N ASP A 594 0.55 38.31 0.06
CA ASP A 594 -0.39 37.28 -0.33
C ASP A 594 -0.77 36.46 0.89
N VAL A 595 -2.04 36.45 1.24
CA VAL A 595 -2.62 35.61 2.29
C VAL A 595 -3.61 34.68 1.66
N SER A 596 -3.33 33.39 1.72
CA SER A 596 -4.22 32.38 1.14
C SER A 596 -4.44 31.20 2.08
N GLY A 597 -5.59 30.56 1.93
CA GLY A 597 -5.92 29.40 2.74
C GLY A 597 -7.10 28.60 2.22
N MET A 598 -7.13 27.34 2.63
CA MET A 598 -8.22 26.40 2.35
C MET A 598 -8.42 25.48 3.54
N TRP A 599 -9.66 25.30 3.95
CA TRP A 599 -10.03 24.29 4.92
C TRP A 599 -11.18 23.45 4.38
N ARG A 600 -11.04 22.12 4.47
CA ARG A 600 -12.06 21.13 4.12
C ARG A 600 -12.24 20.15 5.25
N LYS A 601 -13.49 19.78 5.53
CA LYS A 601 -13.85 18.74 6.48
C LYS A 601 -14.70 17.68 5.80
N SER A 602 -14.37 16.41 6.00
CA SER A 602 -15.14 15.27 5.51
C SER A 602 -15.92 14.63 6.66
N LEU A 603 -17.24 14.57 6.52
CA LEU A 603 -18.20 14.10 7.51
C LEU A 603 -19.05 12.99 6.90
N SER A 604 -18.84 11.73 7.31
CA SER A 604 -19.68 10.61 6.85
C SER A 604 -20.99 10.55 7.62
N ILE A 605 -22.05 10.36 6.88
CA ILE A 605 -23.39 10.01 7.40
C ILE A 605 -23.67 8.56 6.97
N GLY A 606 -23.52 7.63 7.91
CA GLY A 606 -23.49 6.21 7.61
C GLY A 606 -22.23 5.80 6.83
N GLU A 607 -22.31 4.71 6.06
CA GLU A 607 -21.14 4.13 5.38
C GLU A 607 -20.88 4.65 3.97
N ARG A 608 -21.85 5.31 3.35
CA ARG A 608 -21.84 5.58 1.90
C ARG A 608 -22.00 7.04 1.53
N PHE A 609 -22.51 7.86 2.43
CA PHE A 609 -22.76 9.27 2.16
C PHE A 609 -21.82 10.16 2.96
N THR A 610 -21.23 11.16 2.32
CA THR A 610 -20.30 12.11 2.95
C THR A 610 -20.65 13.51 2.56
N ILE A 611 -20.64 14.42 3.52
CA ILE A 611 -20.77 15.85 3.32
C ILE A 611 -19.42 16.50 3.56
N GLN A 612 -19.01 17.38 2.64
CA GLN A 612 -17.71 18.05 2.71
C GLN A 612 -17.89 19.57 2.56
N PRO A 613 -18.06 20.30 3.66
CA PRO A 613 -17.91 21.75 3.66
C PRO A 613 -16.44 22.11 3.41
N MET A 614 -16.22 23.16 2.61
CA MET A 614 -14.92 23.72 2.30
C MET A 614 -15.00 25.23 2.24
N PHE A 615 -13.99 25.88 2.81
CA PHE A 615 -13.77 27.33 2.76
C PHE A 615 -12.40 27.60 2.21
N TYR A 616 -12.27 28.53 1.29
CA TYR A 616 -10.99 28.90 0.71
C TYR A 616 -11.01 30.36 0.24
N GLY A 617 -9.85 30.95 0.14
CA GLY A 617 -9.72 32.30 -0.34
C GLY A 617 -8.27 32.73 -0.48
N ARG A 618 -8.08 33.85 -1.17
CA ARG A 618 -6.80 34.50 -1.34
C ARG A 618 -6.99 36.02 -1.40
N MET A 619 -6.12 36.71 -0.69
CA MET A 619 -6.16 38.15 -0.53
C MET A 619 -4.78 38.74 -0.86
N LEU A 620 -4.75 39.67 -1.83
CA LEU A 620 -3.55 40.35 -2.28
C LEU A 620 -3.56 41.80 -1.82
N PHE A 621 -2.63 42.14 -0.92
CA PHE A 621 -2.49 43.50 -0.41
C PHE A 621 -1.23 44.14 -1.03
N GLY A 622 -1.30 45.37 -1.43
CA GLY A 622 -0.20 46.13 -2.03
C GLY A 622 -0.68 47.01 -3.14
N SER A 623 0.08 48.05 -3.47
CA SER A 623 -0.23 48.98 -4.54
C SER A 623 0.21 48.47 -5.93
N GLU A 624 1.27 47.63 -5.95
CA GLU A 624 1.73 46.95 -7.14
C GLU A 624 1.31 45.48 -7.08
N ARG A 625 0.65 44.98 -8.12
CA ARG A 625 0.14 43.62 -8.23
C ARG A 625 0.45 43.09 -9.65
N PRO A 626 1.60 42.42 -9.85
CA PRO A 626 1.92 41.86 -11.16
C PRO A 626 0.86 40.87 -11.62
N GLY A 627 0.47 40.95 -12.90
CA GLY A 627 -0.63 40.16 -13.47
C GLY A 627 -0.48 38.65 -13.29
N ILE A 628 0.77 38.16 -13.31
CA ILE A 628 1.07 36.72 -13.11
C ILE A 628 0.63 36.21 -11.73
N PHE A 629 0.49 37.08 -10.71
CA PHE A 629 0.02 36.71 -9.37
C PHE A 629 -1.47 37.00 -9.15
N GLY A 630 -2.19 37.52 -10.18
CA GLY A 630 -3.61 37.79 -10.10
C GLY A 630 -4.45 36.58 -9.66
N ASN A 631 -5.54 36.80 -8.97
CA ASN A 631 -6.46 35.75 -8.58
C ASN A 631 -7.20 35.18 -9.79
N MET A 632 -7.29 33.84 -9.83
CA MET A 632 -8.02 33.12 -10.88
C MET A 632 -8.85 32.01 -10.25
N ILE A 633 -10.10 31.87 -10.71
CA ILE A 633 -10.97 30.75 -10.34
C ILE A 633 -11.26 29.87 -11.56
N GLY A 634 -11.63 28.65 -11.31
CA GLY A 634 -12.07 27.70 -12.33
C GLY A 634 -11.21 26.43 -12.40
N GLY A 635 -11.66 25.52 -13.26
CA GLY A 635 -11.10 24.18 -13.39
C GLY A 635 -11.58 23.24 -12.28
N GLU A 636 -11.25 21.99 -12.46
CA GLU A 636 -11.57 20.92 -11.51
C GLU A 636 -10.47 20.74 -10.48
N TRP A 637 -10.80 20.21 -9.31
CA TRP A 637 -9.81 19.86 -8.28
C TRP A 637 -8.76 18.85 -8.76
N PHE A 638 -9.08 18.10 -9.81
CA PHE A 638 -8.18 17.20 -10.51
C PHE A 638 -7.39 17.86 -11.65
N GLY A 639 -7.74 19.10 -12.04
CA GLY A 639 -7.17 19.84 -13.17
C GLY A 639 -6.47 21.15 -12.79
N HIS A 640 -5.63 21.16 -11.75
CA HIS A 640 -4.87 22.34 -11.33
C HIS A 640 -3.83 22.76 -12.35
N ARG A 641 -3.89 24.01 -12.84
CA ARG A 641 -2.90 24.57 -13.77
C ARG A 641 -1.88 25.46 -13.10
N LEU A 642 -2.33 26.32 -12.21
CA LEU A 642 -1.50 27.30 -11.50
C LEU A 642 -1.53 27.02 -10.00
N ALA A 643 -0.43 27.28 -9.32
CA ALA A 643 -0.33 27.08 -7.86
C ALA A 643 -1.36 27.90 -7.07
N TRP A 644 -1.74 29.06 -7.60
CA TRP A 644 -2.75 29.97 -7.00
C TRP A 644 -4.13 29.89 -7.65
N GLN A 645 -4.35 28.97 -8.58
CA GLN A 645 -5.67 28.71 -9.14
C GLN A 645 -6.58 28.12 -8.08
N MET A 646 -7.78 28.68 -7.94
CA MET A 646 -8.81 28.18 -7.04
C MET A 646 -9.91 27.49 -7.85
N PRO A 647 -9.99 26.17 -7.83
CA PRO A 647 -11.05 25.43 -8.49
C PRO A 647 -12.42 25.88 -7.98
N PHE A 648 -13.35 26.12 -8.91
CA PHE A 648 -14.69 26.59 -8.58
C PHE A 648 -15.74 25.79 -9.36
N ALA A 649 -16.69 25.20 -8.65
CA ALA A 649 -17.74 24.40 -9.28
C ALA A 649 -18.50 25.20 -10.33
N GLY A 650 -18.64 24.64 -11.52
CA GLY A 650 -19.36 25.32 -12.59
C GLY A 650 -18.52 26.25 -13.49
N VAL A 651 -17.24 26.43 -13.22
CA VAL A 651 -16.31 27.20 -14.04
C VAL A 651 -15.22 26.31 -14.56
N ASN A 652 -15.15 26.10 -15.87
CA ASN A 652 -14.17 25.20 -16.51
C ASN A 652 -12.81 25.86 -16.74
N TYR A 653 -12.85 27.08 -17.30
CA TYR A 653 -11.65 27.82 -17.70
C TYR A 653 -11.13 28.69 -16.56
N LEU A 654 -9.90 29.19 -16.72
CA LEU A 654 -9.32 30.15 -15.80
C LEU A 654 -9.97 31.50 -16.00
N GLU A 655 -10.85 31.87 -15.07
CA GLU A 655 -11.51 33.16 -15.03
C GLU A 655 -10.75 34.10 -14.10
N HIS A 656 -10.45 35.30 -14.61
CA HIS A 656 -9.88 36.37 -13.78
C HIS A 656 -10.88 36.83 -12.74
N VAL A 657 -10.41 37.11 -11.53
CA VAL A 657 -11.19 37.65 -10.41
C VAL A 657 -10.38 38.68 -9.64
N ASP A 658 -11.08 39.46 -8.86
CA ASP A 658 -10.54 40.59 -8.09
C ASP A 658 -9.49 40.12 -7.05
N PRO A 659 -8.60 41.02 -6.58
CA PRO A 659 -7.53 40.71 -5.65
C PRO A 659 -7.97 40.13 -4.30
N PHE A 660 -9.17 40.45 -3.85
CA PHE A 660 -9.75 39.89 -2.62
C PHE A 660 -10.84 38.90 -2.99
N LEU A 661 -10.62 37.64 -2.67
CA LEU A 661 -11.52 36.53 -2.99
C LEU A 661 -11.72 35.62 -1.78
N VAL A 662 -12.97 35.35 -1.45
CA VAL A 662 -13.36 34.29 -0.50
C VAL A 662 -14.44 33.43 -1.12
N ALA A 663 -14.35 32.12 -0.87
CA ALA A 663 -15.30 31.16 -1.42
C ALA A 663 -15.66 30.09 -0.42
N THR A 664 -16.85 29.56 -0.55
CA THR A 664 -17.34 28.39 0.16
C THR A 664 -17.86 27.38 -0.84
N GLN A 665 -17.63 26.11 -0.55
CA GLN A 665 -18.15 25.00 -1.36
C GLN A 665 -18.73 23.94 -0.44
N LEU A 666 -19.85 23.38 -0.84
CA LEU A 666 -20.43 22.21 -0.21
C LEU A 666 -20.47 21.08 -1.23
N GLN A 667 -19.78 19.98 -0.89
CA GLN A 667 -19.80 18.76 -1.70
C GLN A 667 -20.58 17.66 -1.00
N PHE A 668 -21.49 17.05 -1.75
CA PHE A 668 -22.19 15.84 -1.37
C PHE A 668 -21.61 14.67 -2.16
N GLN A 669 -21.09 13.69 -1.45
CA GLN A 669 -20.45 12.51 -2.05
C GLN A 669 -21.25 11.26 -1.70
N GLN A 670 -21.77 10.58 -2.70
CA GLN A 670 -22.44 9.28 -2.57
C GLN A 670 -21.57 8.18 -3.15
N ARG A 671 -21.17 7.23 -2.31
CA ARG A 671 -20.48 6.00 -2.75
C ARG A 671 -21.51 4.95 -3.16
N MET A 672 -21.45 4.50 -4.41
CA MET A 672 -22.28 3.45 -4.99
C MET A 672 -21.44 2.18 -5.17
N GLY A 673 -21.64 1.20 -4.31
CA GLY A 673 -20.78 0.00 -4.27
C GLY A 673 -19.39 0.28 -3.70
N LYS A 674 -18.35 -0.35 -4.27
CA LYS A 674 -16.97 -0.24 -3.75
C LYS A 674 -16.18 0.93 -4.31
N ASN A 675 -16.28 1.17 -5.61
CA ASN A 675 -15.38 2.06 -6.35
C ASN A 675 -16.09 3.18 -7.11
N ASN A 676 -17.43 3.29 -7.04
CA ASN A 676 -18.21 4.28 -7.77
C ASN A 676 -18.62 5.42 -6.85
N TYR A 677 -18.49 6.64 -7.33
CA TYR A 677 -18.79 7.85 -6.59
C TYR A 677 -19.58 8.83 -7.45
N VAL A 678 -20.64 9.38 -6.89
CA VAL A 678 -21.36 10.53 -7.44
C VAL A 678 -21.10 11.73 -6.53
N LEU A 679 -20.69 12.85 -7.12
CA LEU A 679 -20.38 14.08 -6.40
C LEU A 679 -21.28 15.18 -6.91
N LEU A 680 -22.01 15.83 -6.02
CA LEU A 680 -22.70 17.11 -6.29
C LEU A 680 -21.95 18.19 -5.52
N ARG A 681 -21.48 19.22 -6.23
CA ARG A 681 -20.79 20.38 -5.66
C ARG A 681 -21.60 21.63 -5.91
N THR A 682 -21.72 22.46 -4.89
CA THR A 682 -22.26 23.81 -5.00
C THR A 682 -21.26 24.77 -4.38
N ALA A 683 -20.98 25.88 -5.06
CA ALA A 683 -20.00 26.85 -4.61
C ALA A 683 -20.58 28.26 -4.67
N ALA A 684 -20.15 29.09 -3.74
CA ALA A 684 -20.44 30.52 -3.71
C ALA A 684 -19.14 31.27 -3.41
N ALA A 685 -18.91 32.40 -4.10
CA ALA A 685 -17.75 33.24 -3.86
C ALA A 685 -18.12 34.72 -3.89
N GLN A 686 -17.36 35.49 -3.11
CA GLN A 686 -17.36 36.95 -3.10
C GLN A 686 -15.99 37.45 -3.55
N GLN A 687 -15.95 38.52 -4.33
CA GLN A 687 -14.72 39.14 -4.81
C GLN A 687 -14.85 40.68 -4.78
N ALA A 688 -13.73 41.37 -4.61
CA ALA A 688 -13.68 42.83 -4.64
C ALA A 688 -12.27 43.37 -4.92
N GLU A 689 -12.19 44.58 -5.46
CA GLU A 689 -10.93 45.33 -5.62
C GLU A 689 -10.34 45.80 -4.28
N LYS A 690 -11.20 46.04 -3.29
CA LYS A 690 -10.83 46.45 -1.94
C LYS A 690 -11.43 45.53 -0.91
N PHE A 691 -10.70 45.30 0.18
CA PHE A 691 -11.15 44.44 1.26
C PHE A 691 -12.46 44.89 1.91
N GLU A 692 -12.65 46.20 2.01
CA GLU A 692 -13.85 46.83 2.62
C GLU A 692 -15.13 46.50 1.84
N ASP A 693 -15.04 46.33 0.52
CA ASP A 693 -16.16 46.13 -0.38
C ASP A 693 -16.48 44.63 -0.60
N LEU A 694 -15.75 43.73 0.06
CA LEU A 694 -15.78 42.27 -0.24
C LEU A 694 -17.19 41.65 -0.09
N LEU A 695 -18.02 42.17 0.80
CA LEU A 695 -19.37 41.64 1.04
C LEU A 695 -20.48 42.41 0.29
N ASP A 696 -20.15 43.51 -0.42
CA ASP A 696 -21.09 44.38 -1.07
C ASP A 696 -21.36 44.03 -2.56
N HIS A 697 -20.63 43.09 -3.12
CA HIS A 697 -20.71 42.71 -4.53
C HIS A 697 -21.60 41.48 -4.78
N SER A 698 -21.98 41.30 -6.04
CA SER A 698 -22.77 40.15 -6.45
C SER A 698 -22.07 38.83 -6.21
N THR A 699 -22.75 37.86 -5.61
CA THR A 699 -22.22 36.54 -5.32
C THR A 699 -22.06 35.73 -6.61
N LEU A 700 -20.87 35.19 -6.81
CA LEU A 700 -20.61 34.14 -7.80
C LEU A 700 -21.21 32.84 -7.30
N LEU A 701 -21.99 32.16 -8.13
CA LEU A 701 -22.63 30.90 -7.81
C LEU A 701 -22.28 29.87 -8.88
N GLY A 702 -21.98 28.66 -8.46
CA GLY A 702 -21.69 27.56 -9.37
C GLY A 702 -22.09 26.21 -8.82
N THR A 703 -22.37 25.29 -9.71
CA THR A 703 -22.70 23.90 -9.37
C THR A 703 -22.06 22.94 -10.36
N SER A 704 -21.72 21.74 -9.90
CA SER A 704 -21.28 20.64 -10.78
C SER A 704 -21.76 19.31 -10.27
N LEU A 705 -22.06 18.41 -11.20
CA LEU A 705 -22.38 17.01 -10.97
C LEU A 705 -21.30 16.16 -11.62
N SER A 706 -20.72 15.23 -10.86
CA SER A 706 -19.64 14.37 -11.34
C SER A 706 -19.92 12.92 -11.02
N TYR A 707 -19.47 12.04 -11.90
CA TYR A 707 -19.41 10.61 -11.66
C TYR A 707 -17.97 10.13 -11.81
N TYR A 708 -17.49 9.35 -10.84
CA TYR A 708 -16.14 8.78 -10.83
C TYR A 708 -16.16 7.30 -10.53
N TYR A 709 -15.32 6.56 -11.25
CA TYR A 709 -14.92 5.21 -10.93
C TYR A 709 -13.46 5.19 -10.47
N ASN A 710 -13.22 4.79 -9.22
CA ASN A 710 -11.88 4.75 -8.65
C ASN A 710 -11.15 3.50 -9.13
N THR A 711 -10.28 3.67 -10.13
CA THR A 711 -9.49 2.60 -10.73
C THR A 711 -8.14 2.44 -10.00
N MET A 712 -7.43 1.35 -10.27
CA MET A 712 -6.05 1.19 -9.81
C MET A 712 -5.06 2.18 -10.46
N PHE A 713 -5.44 2.84 -11.56
CA PHE A 713 -4.65 3.82 -12.30
C PHE A 713 -5.05 5.27 -11.97
N GLY A 714 -5.84 5.47 -10.94
CA GLY A 714 -6.42 6.74 -10.54
C GLY A 714 -7.90 6.87 -10.91
N PRO A 715 -8.55 8.01 -10.55
CA PRO A 715 -9.95 8.24 -10.86
C PRO A 715 -10.21 8.34 -12.37
N LEU A 716 -11.19 7.60 -12.85
CA LEU A 716 -11.80 7.77 -14.15
C LEU A 716 -13.16 8.44 -13.95
N GLY A 717 -13.40 9.59 -14.54
CA GLY A 717 -14.67 10.24 -14.34
C GLY A 717 -14.98 11.35 -15.31
N ALA A 718 -16.21 11.85 -15.18
CA ALA A 718 -16.72 12.96 -15.92
C ALA A 718 -17.51 13.90 -15.01
N SER A 719 -17.44 15.18 -15.32
CA SER A 719 -18.16 16.26 -14.63
C SER A 719 -18.91 17.12 -15.64
N ILE A 720 -20.08 17.58 -15.24
CA ILE A 720 -20.82 18.65 -15.91
C ILE A 720 -21.10 19.76 -14.90
N GLY A 721 -20.95 21.01 -15.31
CA GLY A 721 -21.15 22.13 -14.40
C GLY A 721 -21.72 23.37 -15.08
N TYR A 722 -22.18 24.29 -14.24
CA TYR A 722 -22.73 25.59 -14.65
C TYR A 722 -22.47 26.65 -13.59
N SER A 723 -22.19 27.86 -14.01
CA SER A 723 -22.02 29.04 -13.13
C SER A 723 -22.73 30.26 -13.66
N ASN A 724 -23.09 31.21 -12.76
CA ASN A 724 -23.62 32.48 -13.14
C ASN A 724 -22.55 33.45 -13.68
N LYS A 725 -21.25 33.11 -13.53
CA LYS A 725 -20.13 33.89 -14.08
C LYS A 725 -19.98 33.66 -15.59
N THR A 726 -19.87 32.39 -16.00
CA THR A 726 -19.70 32.04 -17.41
C THR A 726 -21.00 31.93 -18.17
N ARG A 727 -22.10 31.58 -17.48
CA ARG A 727 -23.43 31.34 -18.04
C ARG A 727 -23.49 30.26 -19.12
N GLU A 728 -22.49 29.42 -19.17
CA GLU A 728 -22.36 28.28 -20.09
C GLU A 728 -22.13 26.99 -19.33
N PRO A 729 -22.70 25.87 -19.78
CA PRO A 729 -22.39 24.58 -19.22
C PRO A 729 -21.00 24.11 -19.69
N TYR A 730 -20.25 23.46 -18.83
CA TYR A 730 -19.00 22.79 -19.20
C TYR A 730 -19.06 21.30 -19.02
N PHE A 731 -18.17 20.61 -19.71
CA PHE A 731 -17.97 19.18 -19.60
C PHE A 731 -16.47 18.87 -19.43
N TYR A 732 -16.14 18.04 -18.43
CA TYR A 732 -14.78 17.65 -18.11
C TYR A 732 -14.68 16.13 -17.94
N VAL A 733 -13.64 15.53 -18.50
CA VAL A 733 -13.33 14.09 -18.33
C VAL A 733 -11.89 13.94 -17.89
N ASN A 734 -11.63 13.03 -16.96
CA ASN A 734 -10.29 12.67 -16.55
C ASN A 734 -10.10 11.18 -16.36
N LEU A 735 -8.88 10.72 -16.57
CA LEU A 735 -8.38 9.40 -16.22
C LEU A 735 -6.95 9.54 -15.69
N GLY A 736 -6.68 8.99 -14.53
CA GLY A 736 -5.34 8.95 -13.94
C GLY A 736 -5.22 9.75 -12.66
N PHE A 737 -4.02 9.71 -12.11
CA PHE A 737 -3.67 10.42 -10.89
C PHE A 737 -3.45 11.91 -11.14
N VAL A 738 -3.64 12.72 -10.11
CA VAL A 738 -3.39 14.17 -10.16
C VAL A 738 -1.92 14.46 -9.91
N PHE A 739 -1.30 15.29 -10.78
CA PHE A 739 0.06 15.82 -10.62
C PHE A 739 0.26 17.14 -11.36
#